data_dca8e098023b794632cea3e6532bdb07
#
_entry.id   dca8e098023b794632cea3e6532bdb07
#
_cell.length_a   1.000
_cell.length_b   1.000
_cell.length_c   1.000
_cell.angle_alpha   90.00
_cell.angle_beta   90.00
_cell.angle_gamma   90.00
#
_symmetry.space_group_name_H-M   'P 1'
#
loop_
_entity.id
_entity.type
_entity.pdbx_description
1 polymer ?
#
loop_
_entity_poly.entity_id
_entity_poly.type
_entity_poly.pdbx_seq_one_letter_code
_entity_poly.pdbx_strand_id
1 'polypeptide(L)'
;MDFNRRTAMAAGLGAVVAASGATASAATPTTVTVTVQGEAAARTNIPVRRDRRASGGRYLGLWTTEKPPARTGWYATYTVHVPRAGVYALTAVATAPVETPHTEAVASYPHLSVNDGPFTEIARSQPHWYESPPAWGDLSVLDLGVIELRGGTDTLTFRVTEPTVVDDTTAYVLTLDRFTLRPLEGHPALRELSVPRHREGEPALLRLALDGHTTHAYRVRYAVSDHHGRQAATGQATIAAGDTSATVTLPDLPPGHYLVRADGVTGRFARLPARPAVTGPTSRFGVNVWASSLVPPSRLADFAAALRDMGAGWVRDGQSWPAAEPEPGGYDTAQHDRRTRTLRAHGLAVLDVLSPAPEWAMTDASLPLPADLRHAYRYARRLAAAAPEALQLSNEPDVDTTSGTGDAHAAFVKAAALGIKDAAPEPCLVVLPGIAQTGPFQDVMLANDVVRYADVWAFHGYPDPTEPGEPSFPGAADEQHELARRHQADVPLWMTECGAFQKARPGEDLTPGQEIAQARYVVRSTVEGLAAGNDRQFWFAGPPLHDDGVYFGLLDRDFRPLPAYSAFAALTSLLGAAHFTGFVPGLPDGVRGFAFDSGRGERVTVVWADRPVRLDRYVTGTAYDMMGRRLPTGRPVTASRDPLYIATPADPPPPPATTRPRARLSPAEHIVLAQRFSARDAAPGKDDGDAPPPHGYRLGRRTRMTVDVYNFGATARRVTVAAQPVGGGWTVRTEQGREETRIRVPAGGRIGVDFTVRAESSVRRRIDRRLAFGAMLDDHSEVPASVALIHLR
;
A
#
# COMPACT_ATOMS: atom_id res chain seq x y z
N MET A 1 -20.80 9.86 -12.24
CA MET A 1 -22.07 9.30 -12.80
C MET A 1 -22.93 8.76 -11.67
N ASP A 2 -23.97 9.51 -11.37
CA ASP A 2 -24.99 9.11 -10.42
C ASP A 2 -25.68 7.82 -10.87
N PHE A 3 -25.69 6.80 -10.04
CA PHE A 3 -26.68 5.72 -10.14
C PHE A 3 -27.56 5.68 -8.88
N ASN A 4 -28.74 6.24 -9.07
CA ASN A 4 -29.81 6.32 -8.11
C ASN A 4 -30.73 5.10 -8.18
N ARG A 5 -30.93 4.49 -7.03
CA ARG A 5 -32.20 3.95 -6.48
C ARG A 5 -33.08 2.95 -7.24
N ARG A 6 -33.47 1.97 -6.41
CA ARG A 6 -34.73 1.18 -6.34
C ARG A 6 -34.76 -0.13 -7.13
N THR A 7 -34.93 -1.25 -6.45
CA THR A 7 -36.26 -1.73 -6.08
C THR A 7 -36.16 -2.92 -5.12
N ALA A 8 -36.92 -2.86 -4.05
CA ALA A 8 -37.22 -3.96 -3.15
C ALA A 8 -38.23 -4.91 -3.81
N MET A 9 -38.12 -6.21 -3.57
CA MET A 9 -39.28 -7.10 -3.54
C MET A 9 -39.07 -8.25 -2.54
N ALA A 10 -40.01 -8.30 -1.64
CA ALA A 10 -40.26 -9.36 -0.67
C ALA A 10 -41.08 -10.49 -1.35
N ALA A 11 -40.89 -11.71 -0.90
CA ALA A 11 -41.85 -12.82 -0.75
C ALA A 11 -41.02 -14.11 -0.69
N GLY A 12 -41.29 -15.11 0.09
CA GLY A 12 -42.44 -15.44 0.91
C GLY A 12 -42.14 -16.74 1.65
N LEU A 13 -42.82 -16.88 2.76
CA LEU A 13 -42.83 -18.04 3.64
C LEU A 13 -43.28 -19.34 2.90
N GLY A 14 -42.61 -20.45 3.25
CA GLY A 14 -43.09 -21.80 3.01
C GLY A 14 -42.83 -22.66 4.24
N ALA A 15 -43.79 -22.79 5.12
CA ALA A 15 -43.76 -23.72 6.23
C ALA A 15 -44.05 -25.14 5.75
N VAL A 16 -43.21 -26.11 6.11
CA VAL A 16 -43.56 -27.54 6.08
C VAL A 16 -43.46 -28.07 7.51
N VAL A 17 -44.59 -28.38 8.06
CA VAL A 17 -44.76 -29.16 9.31
C VAL A 17 -44.64 -30.63 8.97
N ALA A 18 -43.70 -31.34 9.61
CA ALA A 18 -43.76 -32.78 9.74
C ALA A 18 -43.48 -33.15 11.21
N ALA A 19 -44.54 -33.65 11.85
CA ALA A 19 -44.47 -34.19 13.20
C ALA A 19 -44.06 -35.66 13.15
N SER A 20 -43.16 -36.09 14.04
CA SER A 20 -43.30 -37.32 14.81
C SER A 20 -42.05 -37.66 15.61
N GLY A 21 -42.23 -38.09 16.85
CA GLY A 21 -41.23 -38.85 17.64
C GLY A 21 -40.69 -38.12 18.86
N ALA A 22 -41.45 -38.14 19.95
CA ALA A 22 -40.99 -37.75 21.25
C ALA A 22 -39.99 -38.78 21.81
N THR A 23 -38.71 -38.46 21.83
CA THR A 23 -37.75 -38.98 22.80
C THR A 23 -37.40 -37.84 23.72
N ALA A 24 -37.49 -38.07 25.03
CA ALA A 24 -37.20 -37.11 26.06
C ALA A 24 -35.74 -36.62 25.88
N SER A 25 -35.57 -35.49 25.25
CA SER A 25 -34.30 -34.76 25.21
C SER A 25 -34.10 -34.05 26.54
N ALA A 26 -33.05 -34.39 27.26
CA ALA A 26 -32.61 -33.58 28.36
C ALA A 26 -32.54 -32.13 27.90
N ALA A 27 -33.20 -31.21 28.58
CA ALA A 27 -33.21 -29.78 28.28
C ALA A 27 -31.77 -29.29 28.19
N THR A 28 -31.37 -28.92 26.98
CA THR A 28 -30.11 -28.22 26.78
C THR A 28 -30.17 -26.94 27.62
N PRO A 29 -29.23 -26.67 28.51
CA PRO A 29 -29.24 -25.45 29.27
C PRO A 29 -29.14 -24.26 28.32
N THR A 30 -30.13 -23.39 28.38
CA THR A 30 -30.18 -22.17 27.59
C THR A 30 -29.00 -21.30 28.00
N THR A 31 -28.00 -21.17 27.16
CA THR A 31 -26.84 -20.29 27.36
C THR A 31 -27.33 -18.85 27.38
N VAL A 32 -27.33 -18.21 28.52
CA VAL A 32 -27.78 -16.82 28.67
C VAL A 32 -26.64 -15.91 28.22
N THR A 33 -26.79 -15.34 27.01
CA THR A 33 -25.91 -14.24 26.52
C THR A 33 -26.32 -12.95 27.23
N VAL A 34 -25.34 -12.25 27.81
CA VAL A 34 -25.54 -10.94 28.42
C VAL A 34 -25.16 -9.85 27.43
N THR A 35 -26.09 -8.97 27.10
CA THR A 35 -25.84 -7.80 26.23
C THR A 35 -25.82 -6.53 27.08
N VAL A 36 -24.81 -5.70 26.89
CA VAL A 36 -24.61 -4.43 27.60
C VAL A 36 -24.55 -3.30 26.59
N GLN A 37 -25.38 -2.28 26.79
CA GLN A 37 -25.39 -1.10 25.91
C GLN A 37 -24.17 -0.21 26.21
N GLY A 38 -23.58 0.39 25.18
CA GLY A 38 -22.41 1.23 25.32
C GLY A 38 -22.65 2.44 26.24
N GLU A 39 -23.82 3.06 26.15
CA GLU A 39 -24.21 4.17 27.01
C GLU A 39 -24.53 3.78 28.46
N ALA A 40 -24.61 2.48 28.77
CA ALA A 40 -24.89 1.99 30.14
C ALA A 40 -23.64 1.93 31.03
N ALA A 41 -22.59 2.64 30.67
CA ALA A 41 -21.39 2.72 31.50
C ALA A 41 -21.70 3.31 32.89
N ALA A 42 -21.27 2.60 33.94
CA ALA A 42 -21.43 3.07 35.33
C ALA A 42 -20.56 4.31 35.61
N ARG A 43 -19.41 4.41 34.95
CA ARG A 43 -18.50 5.56 35.02
C ARG A 43 -17.82 5.71 33.65
N THR A 44 -17.80 6.94 33.15
CA THR A 44 -17.13 7.23 31.87
C THR A 44 -16.77 8.71 31.76
N ASN A 45 -15.69 9.01 31.02
CA ASN A 45 -15.38 10.35 30.55
C ASN A 45 -15.53 10.44 29.02
N ILE A 46 -16.04 9.38 28.38
CA ILE A 46 -16.37 9.34 26.94
C ILE A 46 -17.81 9.87 26.76
N PRO A 47 -18.05 10.78 25.81
CA PRO A 47 -19.38 11.32 25.56
C PRO A 47 -20.40 10.28 25.11
N VAL A 48 -21.64 10.40 25.59
CA VAL A 48 -22.79 9.64 25.07
C VAL A 48 -23.39 10.42 23.88
N ARG A 49 -23.49 9.75 22.73
CA ARG A 49 -24.08 10.29 21.50
C ARG A 49 -25.45 9.65 21.22
N ARG A 50 -26.23 10.26 20.32
CA ARG A 50 -27.53 9.76 19.90
C ARG A 50 -27.51 9.41 18.42
N ASP A 51 -27.97 8.22 18.09
CA ASP A 51 -28.25 7.80 16.71
C ASP A 51 -29.42 6.78 16.75
N ARG A 52 -30.42 6.97 15.90
CA ARG A 52 -31.57 6.06 15.83
C ARG A 52 -31.21 4.62 15.39
N ARG A 53 -30.02 4.45 14.78
CA ARG A 53 -29.51 3.15 14.35
C ARG A 53 -28.82 2.38 15.47
N ALA A 54 -28.38 3.07 16.51
CA ALA A 54 -27.78 2.44 17.68
C ALA A 54 -28.79 1.54 18.40
N SER A 55 -28.35 0.45 18.97
CA SER A 55 -29.21 -0.58 19.57
C SER A 55 -30.06 -0.07 20.72
N GLY A 56 -29.60 0.91 21.49
CA GLY A 56 -30.35 1.64 22.52
C GLY A 56 -30.75 3.06 22.10
N GLY A 57 -30.63 3.43 20.81
CA GLY A 57 -30.78 4.80 20.33
C GLY A 57 -29.69 5.76 20.79
N ARG A 58 -28.69 5.25 21.51
CA ARG A 58 -27.52 5.97 22.04
C ARG A 58 -26.30 5.05 22.04
N TYR A 59 -25.11 5.64 22.04
CA TYR A 59 -23.84 4.94 22.03
C TYR A 59 -22.74 5.80 22.68
N LEU A 60 -21.62 5.22 23.10
CA LEU A 60 -20.42 5.98 23.42
C LEU A 60 -19.67 6.38 22.14
N GLY A 61 -19.35 7.67 22.01
CA GLY A 61 -18.66 8.21 20.83
C GLY A 61 -17.58 9.20 21.22
N LEU A 62 -16.34 8.72 21.26
CA LEU A 62 -15.13 9.52 21.40
C LEU A 62 -14.59 9.87 20.01
N TRP A 63 -14.38 11.13 19.76
CA TRP A 63 -13.51 11.65 18.72
C TRP A 63 -12.94 12.97 19.24
N THR A 64 -11.64 13.03 19.49
CA THR A 64 -10.99 14.21 20.04
C THR A 64 -9.50 14.22 19.74
N THR A 65 -8.94 15.40 19.52
CA THR A 65 -7.50 15.63 19.43
C THR A 65 -6.87 15.95 20.79
N GLU A 66 -7.69 16.12 21.84
CA GLU A 66 -7.21 16.38 23.19
C GLU A 66 -6.51 15.13 23.77
N LYS A 67 -5.37 15.34 24.42
CA LYS A 67 -4.65 14.25 25.11
C LYS A 67 -5.50 13.66 26.23
N PRO A 68 -5.49 12.33 26.41
CA PRO A 68 -6.24 11.69 27.48
C PRO A 68 -5.72 12.12 28.85
N PRO A 69 -6.59 12.14 29.88
CA PRO A 69 -6.16 12.35 31.26
C PRO A 69 -5.07 11.33 31.65
N ALA A 70 -3.93 11.80 32.14
CA ALA A 70 -2.72 10.98 32.34
C ALA A 70 -2.92 9.74 33.22
N ARG A 71 -3.83 9.81 34.22
CA ARG A 71 -4.09 8.70 35.13
C ARG A 71 -5.14 7.70 34.64
N THR A 72 -6.16 8.17 33.93
CA THR A 72 -7.33 7.35 33.58
C THR A 72 -7.40 7.00 32.11
N GLY A 73 -6.81 7.79 31.21
CA GLY A 73 -7.10 7.72 29.79
C GLY A 73 -8.54 8.17 29.49
N TRP A 74 -8.98 7.96 28.26
CA TRP A 74 -10.40 7.98 27.92
C TRP A 74 -10.98 6.60 28.26
N TYR A 75 -12.01 6.54 29.11
CA TYR A 75 -12.46 5.25 29.65
C TYR A 75 -13.98 5.14 29.80
N ALA A 76 -14.45 3.89 29.81
CA ALA A 76 -15.80 3.52 30.19
C ALA A 76 -15.78 2.26 31.05
N THR A 77 -16.32 2.34 32.26
CA THR A 77 -16.44 1.22 33.21
C THR A 77 -17.89 0.75 33.28
N TYR A 78 -18.08 -0.54 33.08
CA TYR A 78 -19.38 -1.22 33.16
C TYR A 78 -19.42 -2.16 34.35
N THR A 79 -20.57 -2.19 34.98
CA THR A 79 -20.91 -3.23 35.91
C THR A 79 -21.75 -4.28 35.19
N VAL A 80 -21.25 -5.48 35.06
CA VAL A 80 -21.92 -6.57 34.35
C VAL A 80 -22.37 -7.64 35.31
N HIS A 81 -23.56 -8.21 35.03
CA HIS A 81 -24.10 -9.29 35.85
C HIS A 81 -24.13 -10.56 35.01
N VAL A 82 -23.28 -11.52 35.37
CA VAL A 82 -23.24 -12.82 34.68
C VAL A 82 -23.66 -13.94 35.62
N PRO A 83 -24.41 -14.95 35.13
CA PRO A 83 -25.05 -15.94 36.00
C PRO A 83 -24.07 -16.84 36.75
N ARG A 84 -22.86 -17.04 36.25
CA ARG A 84 -21.85 -17.94 36.87
C ARG A 84 -20.43 -17.52 36.52
N ALA A 85 -19.49 -17.99 37.34
CA ALA A 85 -18.07 -17.87 37.03
C ALA A 85 -17.70 -18.72 35.83
N GLY A 86 -16.72 -18.26 35.04
CA GLY A 86 -16.19 -18.98 33.88
C GLY A 86 -15.63 -18.08 32.81
N VAL A 87 -15.32 -18.69 31.65
CA VAL A 87 -14.80 -18.03 30.45
C VAL A 87 -15.95 -17.57 29.58
N TYR A 88 -15.89 -16.33 29.13
CA TYR A 88 -16.89 -15.72 28.29
C TYR A 88 -16.25 -15.19 26.99
N ALA A 89 -16.86 -15.48 25.85
CA ALA A 89 -16.55 -14.79 24.60
C ALA A 89 -17.10 -13.37 24.66
N LEU A 90 -16.25 -12.38 24.36
CA LEU A 90 -16.58 -10.96 24.33
C LEU A 90 -16.62 -10.50 22.89
N THR A 91 -17.78 -10.01 22.44
CA THR A 91 -17.96 -9.36 21.15
C THR A 91 -18.49 -7.95 21.34
N ALA A 92 -18.16 -7.01 20.42
CA ALA A 92 -18.69 -5.66 20.50
C ALA A 92 -19.14 -5.17 19.11
N VAL A 93 -20.14 -4.29 19.10
CA VAL A 93 -20.46 -3.45 17.94
C VAL A 93 -19.77 -2.10 18.17
N ALA A 94 -18.70 -1.89 17.45
CA ALA A 94 -17.81 -0.76 17.65
C ALA A 94 -17.07 -0.39 16.35
N THR A 95 -16.43 0.78 16.33
CA THR A 95 -15.49 1.13 15.25
C THR A 95 -14.24 0.26 15.35
N ALA A 96 -13.82 -0.31 14.23
CA ALA A 96 -12.61 -1.13 14.17
C ALA A 96 -11.35 -0.25 14.31
N PRO A 97 -10.30 -0.73 15.00
CA PRO A 97 -9.03 0.02 15.13
C PRO A 97 -8.11 -0.10 13.92
N VAL A 98 -8.54 -0.81 12.90
CA VAL A 98 -7.86 -0.89 11.60
C VAL A 98 -8.86 -0.59 10.51
N GLU A 99 -8.38 -0.03 9.43
CA GLU A 99 -9.16 0.20 8.23
C GLU A 99 -9.79 -1.12 7.76
N THR A 100 -11.08 -1.09 7.53
CA THR A 100 -11.82 -2.26 7.03
C THR A 100 -12.44 -1.90 5.70
N PRO A 101 -12.77 -2.89 4.88
CA PRO A 101 -13.47 -2.63 3.61
C PRO A 101 -14.83 -1.94 3.75
N HIS A 102 -15.28 -1.71 4.98
CA HIS A 102 -16.62 -1.21 5.28
C HIS A 102 -16.62 0.16 5.95
N THR A 103 -15.48 0.59 6.48
CA THR A 103 -15.41 1.81 7.29
C THR A 103 -14.14 2.57 6.94
N GLU A 104 -14.28 3.83 6.58
CA GLU A 104 -13.19 4.77 6.45
C GLU A 104 -12.69 5.25 7.82
N ALA A 105 -13.52 5.08 8.87
CA ALA A 105 -13.18 5.49 10.21
C ALA A 105 -12.37 4.41 10.95
N VAL A 106 -11.21 4.79 11.48
CA VAL A 106 -10.32 3.94 12.26
C VAL A 106 -10.36 4.34 13.71
N ALA A 107 -10.61 3.38 14.63
CA ALA A 107 -10.58 3.64 16.06
C ALA A 107 -9.17 3.54 16.63
N SER A 108 -8.96 4.15 17.79
CA SER A 108 -7.81 3.85 18.64
C SER A 108 -7.90 2.44 19.21
N TYR A 109 -6.77 1.80 19.46
CA TYR A 109 -6.72 0.47 20.09
C TYR A 109 -7.21 0.53 21.54
N PRO A 110 -8.30 -0.17 21.90
CA PRO A 110 -8.78 -0.18 23.27
C PRO A 110 -8.02 -1.19 24.12
N HIS A 111 -7.86 -0.86 25.39
CA HIS A 111 -7.39 -1.76 26.44
C HIS A 111 -8.56 -2.14 27.34
N LEU A 112 -8.58 -3.36 27.81
CA LEU A 112 -9.58 -3.88 28.73
C LEU A 112 -8.97 -4.24 30.07
N SER A 113 -9.61 -3.82 31.16
CA SER A 113 -9.40 -4.33 32.50
C SER A 113 -10.65 -5.06 32.98
N VAL A 114 -10.47 -6.22 33.56
CA VAL A 114 -11.52 -7.05 34.18
C VAL A 114 -11.31 -7.03 35.68
N ASN A 115 -12.34 -6.64 36.43
CA ASN A 115 -12.32 -6.62 37.90
C ASN A 115 -11.14 -5.87 38.50
N ASP A 116 -10.85 -4.68 37.98
CA ASP A 116 -9.72 -3.82 38.35
C ASP A 116 -8.34 -4.49 38.21
N GLY A 117 -8.24 -5.55 37.44
CA GLY A 117 -6.99 -6.20 37.06
C GLY A 117 -6.15 -5.33 36.10
N PRO A 118 -5.00 -5.81 35.64
CA PRO A 118 -4.16 -5.09 34.72
C PRO A 118 -4.89 -4.85 33.38
N PHE A 119 -4.61 -3.71 32.76
CA PHE A 119 -5.11 -3.44 31.41
C PHE A 119 -4.37 -4.28 30.37
N THR A 120 -5.11 -5.05 29.61
CA THR A 120 -4.60 -5.79 28.45
C THR A 120 -5.15 -5.16 27.19
N GLU A 121 -4.30 -5.03 26.19
CA GLU A 121 -4.75 -4.60 24.89
C GLU A 121 -5.62 -5.69 24.28
N ILE A 122 -6.84 -5.33 23.94
CA ILE A 122 -7.76 -6.22 23.25
C ILE A 122 -7.72 -5.91 21.77
N ALA A 123 -7.95 -6.96 21.01
CA ALA A 123 -8.18 -6.84 19.61
C ALA A 123 -6.92 -6.81 18.70
N ARG A 124 -5.69 -6.50 19.13
CA ARG A 124 -4.48 -6.53 18.27
C ARG A 124 -4.04 -7.92 17.83
N SER A 125 -4.38 -8.94 18.61
CA SER A 125 -3.93 -10.32 18.36
C SER A 125 -5.04 -11.24 17.82
N GLN A 126 -6.23 -10.70 17.57
CA GLN A 126 -7.38 -11.51 17.18
C GLN A 126 -7.56 -11.51 15.67
N PRO A 127 -7.64 -12.68 15.03
CA PRO A 127 -7.79 -12.80 13.58
C PRO A 127 -9.19 -12.46 13.04
N HIS A 128 -10.18 -12.13 13.86
CA HIS A 128 -11.59 -11.99 13.44
C HIS A 128 -12.24 -10.68 13.90
N TRP A 129 -11.53 -9.58 13.79
CA TRP A 129 -11.98 -8.29 14.29
C TRP A 129 -13.20 -7.69 13.62
N TYR A 130 -13.36 -7.99 12.39
CA TYR A 130 -14.33 -7.39 11.52
C TYR A 130 -15.10 -8.49 10.80
N GLU A 131 -15.92 -9.22 11.57
CA GLU A 131 -16.94 -9.98 10.92
C GLU A 131 -17.87 -8.98 10.22
N SER A 132 -17.89 -9.06 8.89
CA SER A 132 -18.78 -8.28 8.07
C SER A 132 -20.21 -8.81 8.16
N PRO A 133 -21.24 -8.04 7.83
CA PRO A 133 -21.25 -6.69 7.29
C PRO A 133 -21.27 -5.62 8.37
N PRO A 134 -21.16 -4.31 8.02
CA PRO A 134 -21.25 -3.26 9.01
C PRO A 134 -22.57 -3.36 9.79
N ALA A 135 -22.48 -3.24 11.10
CA ALA A 135 -23.67 -3.28 11.94
C ALA A 135 -24.55 -2.06 11.65
N TRP A 136 -23.95 -0.87 11.62
CA TRP A 136 -24.53 0.39 11.15
C TRP A 136 -23.45 1.49 11.12
N GLY A 137 -23.56 2.43 10.18
CA GLY A 137 -22.52 3.45 10.00
C GLY A 137 -21.15 2.80 9.82
N ASP A 138 -20.15 3.30 10.53
CA ASP A 138 -18.77 2.78 10.54
C ASP A 138 -18.53 1.71 11.60
N LEU A 139 -19.57 1.12 12.16
CA LEU A 139 -19.46 0.12 13.21
C LEU A 139 -19.55 -1.29 12.64
N SER A 140 -18.65 -2.14 13.11
CA SER A 140 -18.60 -3.57 12.80
C SER A 140 -18.83 -4.42 14.05
N VAL A 141 -19.19 -5.68 13.87
CA VAL A 141 -19.16 -6.65 14.96
C VAL A 141 -17.72 -7.11 15.14
N LEU A 142 -17.13 -6.78 16.30
CA LEU A 142 -15.75 -7.11 16.64
C LEU A 142 -15.72 -8.29 17.59
N ASP A 143 -14.89 -9.29 17.30
CA ASP A 143 -14.51 -10.32 18.27
C ASP A 143 -13.36 -9.78 19.13
N LEU A 144 -13.62 -9.54 20.41
CA LEU A 144 -12.64 -9.01 21.35
C LEU A 144 -11.96 -10.12 22.18
N GLY A 145 -12.15 -11.39 21.78
CA GLY A 145 -11.54 -12.54 22.44
C GLY A 145 -12.34 -13.11 23.59
N VAL A 146 -11.64 -13.72 24.54
CA VAL A 146 -12.24 -14.36 25.72
C VAL A 146 -11.75 -13.70 26.99
N ILE A 147 -12.65 -13.61 27.99
CA ILE A 147 -12.37 -13.07 29.30
C ILE A 147 -12.86 -14.02 30.37
N GLU A 148 -12.20 -14.03 31.51
CA GLU A 148 -12.62 -14.79 32.71
C GLU A 148 -13.40 -13.89 33.65
N LEU A 149 -14.60 -14.32 34.03
CA LEU A 149 -15.50 -13.62 34.96
C LEU A 149 -15.75 -14.46 36.20
N ARG A 150 -15.91 -13.79 37.34
CA ARG A 150 -16.10 -14.44 38.66
C ARG A 150 -17.51 -14.93 38.87
N GLY A 151 -18.47 -14.40 38.09
CA GLY A 151 -19.88 -14.64 38.28
C GLY A 151 -20.52 -13.71 39.32
N GLY A 152 -21.82 -13.51 39.21
CA GLY A 152 -22.49 -12.44 39.92
C GLY A 152 -22.17 -11.08 39.34
N THR A 153 -21.49 -10.21 40.04
CA THR A 153 -21.15 -8.86 39.62
C THR A 153 -19.68 -8.75 39.27
N ASP A 154 -19.37 -8.44 38.05
CA ASP A 154 -18.02 -8.18 37.55
C ASP A 154 -17.92 -6.75 36.98
N THR A 155 -16.72 -6.21 36.88
CA THR A 155 -16.47 -4.90 36.26
C THR A 155 -15.60 -5.04 35.02
N LEU A 156 -15.98 -4.34 33.94
CA LEU A 156 -15.22 -4.25 32.71
C LEU A 156 -14.90 -2.79 32.42
N THR A 157 -13.63 -2.44 32.28
CA THR A 157 -13.21 -1.08 31.94
C THR A 157 -12.50 -1.07 30.60
N PHE A 158 -13.12 -0.45 29.59
CA PHE A 158 -12.47 -0.13 28.32
C PHE A 158 -11.72 1.18 28.47
N ARG A 159 -10.52 1.26 27.92
CA ARG A 159 -9.66 2.44 28.02
C ARG A 159 -8.91 2.69 26.70
N VAL A 160 -8.86 3.96 26.30
CA VAL A 160 -8.02 4.43 25.18
C VAL A 160 -6.98 5.40 25.72
N THR A 161 -5.71 5.13 25.42
CA THR A 161 -4.55 5.95 25.81
C THR A 161 -3.68 6.35 24.64
N GLU A 162 -3.80 5.65 23.50
CA GLU A 162 -3.03 5.88 22.29
C GLU A 162 -3.93 6.47 21.19
N PRO A 163 -3.44 7.46 20.46
CA PRO A 163 -4.19 8.02 19.33
C PRO A 163 -4.14 7.09 18.11
N THR A 164 -5.02 7.36 17.16
CA THR A 164 -4.96 6.87 15.79
C THR A 164 -4.88 8.04 14.81
N VAL A 165 -4.70 7.77 13.54
CA VAL A 165 -4.77 8.79 12.48
C VAL A 165 -6.04 8.56 11.68
N VAL A 166 -6.86 9.61 11.57
CA VAL A 166 -8.10 9.63 10.78
C VAL A 166 -8.02 10.87 9.90
N ASP A 167 -8.11 10.72 8.59
CA ASP A 167 -8.02 11.81 7.63
C ASP A 167 -6.84 12.76 7.94
N ASP A 168 -5.63 12.19 8.06
CA ASP A 168 -4.39 12.91 8.43
C ASP A 168 -4.41 13.61 9.80
N THR A 169 -5.47 13.42 10.57
CA THR A 169 -5.61 14.00 11.91
C THR A 169 -5.27 12.97 12.99
N THR A 170 -4.30 13.28 13.85
CA THR A 170 -4.03 12.47 15.05
C THR A 170 -5.13 12.69 16.08
N ALA A 171 -5.95 11.68 16.34
CA ALA A 171 -7.11 11.76 17.22
C ALA A 171 -7.25 10.51 18.10
N TYR A 172 -7.98 10.63 19.20
CA TYR A 172 -8.42 9.51 20.02
C TYR A 172 -9.85 9.17 19.61
N VAL A 173 -10.07 7.98 19.13
CA VAL A 173 -11.35 7.55 18.53
C VAL A 173 -11.80 6.23 19.15
N LEU A 174 -13.03 6.19 19.66
CA LEU A 174 -13.71 4.97 20.07
C LEU A 174 -15.22 5.17 19.97
N THR A 175 -15.87 4.36 19.16
CA THR A 175 -17.34 4.29 19.15
C THR A 175 -17.77 2.91 19.58
N LEU A 176 -18.66 2.83 20.57
CA LEU A 176 -19.16 1.57 21.13
C LEU A 176 -20.68 1.64 21.27
N ASP A 177 -21.39 0.85 20.48
CA ASP A 177 -22.86 0.72 20.54
C ASP A 177 -23.28 -0.25 21.66
N ARG A 178 -22.71 -1.45 21.66
CA ARG A 178 -22.96 -2.49 22.66
C ARG A 178 -21.84 -3.50 22.67
N PHE A 179 -21.79 -4.30 23.72
CA PHE A 179 -21.00 -5.53 23.74
C PHE A 179 -21.81 -6.70 24.31
N THR A 180 -21.40 -7.91 23.99
CA THR A 180 -22.05 -9.14 24.42
C THR A 180 -21.06 -10.08 25.09
N LEU A 181 -21.52 -10.73 26.15
CA LEU A 181 -20.80 -11.76 26.91
C LEU A 181 -21.55 -13.07 26.74
N ARG A 182 -20.96 -14.02 26.03
CA ARG A 182 -21.51 -15.35 25.82
C ARG A 182 -20.69 -16.37 26.61
N PRO A 183 -21.27 -17.08 27.60
CA PRO A 183 -20.53 -18.07 28.35
C PRO A 183 -20.04 -19.20 27.46
N LEU A 184 -18.78 -19.58 27.64
CA LEU A 184 -18.18 -20.74 26.99
C LEU A 184 -18.32 -21.91 27.97
N GLU A 185 -19.33 -22.74 27.76
CA GLU A 185 -19.59 -23.87 28.63
C GLU A 185 -18.87 -25.12 28.16
N GLY A 186 -18.13 -25.78 29.03
CA GLY A 186 -17.77 -27.22 29.15
C GLY A 186 -17.35 -27.99 27.87
N HIS A 187 -17.63 -27.44 26.69
CA HIS A 187 -17.26 -27.93 25.37
C HIS A 187 -16.57 -26.81 24.61
N PRO A 188 -15.26 -26.53 24.84
CA PRO A 188 -14.52 -25.56 24.08
C PRO A 188 -14.54 -25.98 22.62
N ALA A 189 -14.73 -24.97 21.74
CA ALA A 189 -14.67 -25.19 20.31
C ALA A 189 -13.25 -24.91 19.80
N LEU A 190 -12.84 -25.60 18.73
CA LEU A 190 -11.63 -25.25 18.01
C LEU A 190 -11.80 -23.85 17.44
N ARG A 191 -10.82 -22.98 17.69
CA ARG A 191 -10.84 -21.56 17.29
C ARG A 191 -9.75 -21.21 16.31
N GLU A 192 -8.58 -21.81 16.47
CA GLU A 192 -7.41 -21.47 15.69
C GLU A 192 -6.74 -22.73 15.14
N LEU A 193 -6.39 -22.60 13.86
CA LEU A 193 -5.45 -23.50 13.17
C LEU A 193 -4.37 -22.61 12.57
N SER A 194 -3.17 -22.66 13.11
CA SER A 194 -2.06 -21.86 12.58
C SER A 194 -0.81 -22.70 12.33
N VAL A 195 -0.13 -22.38 11.26
CA VAL A 195 1.19 -22.96 10.92
C VAL A 195 2.10 -21.77 10.61
N PRO A 196 3.17 -21.56 11.39
CA PRO A 196 4.16 -20.53 11.08
C PRO A 196 4.72 -20.70 9.67
N ARG A 197 5.13 -19.60 9.05
CA ARG A 197 5.90 -19.67 7.80
C ARG A 197 7.16 -20.46 8.01
N HIS A 198 7.46 -21.37 7.11
CA HIS A 198 8.62 -22.24 7.19
C HIS A 198 9.13 -22.60 5.80
N ARG A 199 10.39 -22.97 5.72
CA ARG A 199 11.02 -23.37 4.46
C ARG A 199 11.04 -24.90 4.32
N GLU A 200 11.22 -25.34 3.07
CA GLU A 200 11.52 -26.73 2.78
C GLU A 200 12.73 -27.18 3.60
N GLY A 201 12.63 -28.33 4.25
CA GLY A 201 13.63 -28.84 5.20
C GLY A 201 13.39 -28.43 6.67
N GLU A 202 12.53 -27.48 6.95
CA GLU A 202 12.11 -27.10 8.31
C GLU A 202 10.82 -27.83 8.71
N PRO A 203 10.61 -28.16 10.00
CA PRO A 203 9.39 -28.82 10.43
C PRO A 203 8.20 -27.87 10.35
N ALA A 204 7.11 -28.34 9.77
CA ALA A 204 5.82 -27.64 9.76
C ALA A 204 5.06 -27.94 11.05
N LEU A 205 4.92 -26.96 11.91
CA LEU A 205 4.26 -27.09 13.21
C LEU A 205 2.85 -26.54 13.15
N LEU A 206 1.83 -27.41 13.15
CA LEU A 206 0.43 -27.02 13.23
C LEU A 206 0.05 -26.81 14.71
N ARG A 207 -0.27 -25.58 15.06
CA ARG A 207 -0.88 -25.26 16.36
C ARG A 207 -2.40 -25.29 16.21
N LEU A 208 -3.04 -25.95 17.17
CA LEU A 208 -4.48 -25.95 17.33
C LEU A 208 -4.80 -25.28 18.67
N ALA A 209 -5.76 -24.37 18.70
CA ALA A 209 -6.17 -23.71 19.93
C ALA A 209 -7.70 -23.72 20.06
N LEU A 210 -8.15 -23.92 21.30
CA LEU A 210 -9.54 -23.87 21.72
C LEU A 210 -9.89 -22.51 22.31
N ASP A 211 -11.15 -22.16 22.35
CA ASP A 211 -11.68 -20.94 22.96
C ASP A 211 -11.86 -21.07 24.49
N GLY A 212 -11.33 -22.12 25.08
CA GLY A 212 -11.37 -22.36 26.53
C GLY A 212 -10.65 -23.65 26.93
N HIS A 213 -10.55 -23.90 28.25
CA HIS A 213 -9.97 -25.13 28.78
C HIS A 213 -10.91 -26.32 28.54
N THR A 214 -10.35 -27.44 28.10
CA THR A 214 -11.11 -28.69 27.97
C THR A 214 -11.07 -29.50 29.29
N THR A 215 -12.20 -30.03 29.71
CA THR A 215 -12.27 -30.95 30.88
C THR A 215 -11.90 -32.38 30.51
N HIS A 216 -11.89 -32.73 29.24
CA HIS A 216 -11.55 -34.03 28.68
C HIS A 216 -10.62 -33.86 27.49
N ALA A 217 -9.86 -34.90 27.14
CA ALA A 217 -9.01 -34.85 25.96
C ALA A 217 -9.85 -34.54 24.70
N TYR A 218 -9.55 -33.40 24.04
CA TYR A 218 -10.21 -32.97 22.81
C TYR A 218 -9.46 -33.54 21.62
N ARG A 219 -10.10 -34.43 20.87
CA ARG A 219 -9.52 -35.08 19.70
C ARG A 219 -10.10 -34.48 18.44
N VAL A 220 -9.22 -34.02 17.55
CA VAL A 220 -9.62 -33.39 16.31
C VAL A 220 -8.90 -34.02 15.12
N ARG A 221 -9.64 -34.28 14.04
CA ARG A 221 -9.06 -34.72 12.77
C ARG A 221 -8.86 -33.51 11.89
N TYR A 222 -7.71 -33.40 11.26
CA TYR A 222 -7.42 -32.34 10.33
C TYR A 222 -7.09 -32.88 8.93
N ALA A 223 -7.37 -32.09 7.92
CA ALA A 223 -7.00 -32.33 6.53
C ALA A 223 -6.25 -31.12 5.98
N VAL A 224 -5.17 -31.37 5.26
CA VAL A 224 -4.37 -30.37 4.57
C VAL A 224 -4.60 -30.54 3.06
N SER A 225 -4.94 -29.47 2.36
CA SER A 225 -5.07 -29.45 0.91
C SER A 225 -4.16 -28.39 0.28
N ASP A 226 -3.68 -28.66 -0.94
CA ASP A 226 -2.91 -27.69 -1.73
C ASP A 226 -3.83 -26.62 -2.36
N HIS A 227 -3.25 -25.64 -3.03
CA HIS A 227 -3.94 -24.53 -3.68
C HIS A 227 -4.89 -24.96 -4.81
N HIS A 228 -4.82 -26.22 -5.29
CA HIS A 228 -5.79 -26.80 -6.22
C HIS A 228 -6.90 -27.58 -5.50
N GLY A 229 -6.93 -27.55 -4.16
CA GLY A 229 -7.89 -28.31 -3.35
C GLY A 229 -7.58 -29.82 -3.27
N ARG A 230 -6.44 -30.29 -3.78
CA ARG A 230 -6.04 -31.70 -3.68
C ARG A 230 -5.53 -32.00 -2.28
N GLN A 231 -5.99 -33.10 -1.70
CA GLN A 231 -5.55 -33.52 -0.37
C GLN A 231 -4.05 -33.79 -0.38
N ALA A 232 -3.30 -33.09 0.46
CA ALA A 232 -1.86 -33.22 0.64
C ALA A 232 -1.50 -34.08 1.88
N ALA A 233 -2.28 -33.95 2.95
CA ALA A 233 -2.10 -34.73 4.18
C ALA A 233 -3.40 -34.83 4.99
N THR A 234 -3.46 -35.78 5.90
CA THR A 234 -4.44 -35.89 6.97
C THR A 234 -3.77 -36.33 8.26
N GLY A 235 -4.39 -36.00 9.38
CA GLY A 235 -3.88 -36.44 10.66
C GLY A 235 -4.90 -36.22 11.77
N GLN A 236 -4.46 -36.54 12.99
CA GLN A 236 -5.22 -36.33 14.20
C GLN A 236 -4.34 -35.63 15.23
N ALA A 237 -4.94 -34.68 15.95
CA ALA A 237 -4.33 -34.01 17.11
C ALA A 237 -5.17 -34.29 18.36
N THR A 238 -4.54 -34.18 19.51
CA THR A 238 -5.20 -34.28 20.82
C THR A 238 -4.73 -33.12 21.68
N ILE A 239 -5.70 -32.32 22.16
CA ILE A 239 -5.47 -31.30 23.21
C ILE A 239 -5.82 -32.00 24.53
N ALA A 240 -4.87 -32.05 25.46
CA ALA A 240 -5.05 -32.77 26.73
C ALA A 240 -6.08 -32.08 27.65
N ALA A 241 -6.66 -32.81 28.57
CA ALA A 241 -7.55 -32.23 29.54
C ALA A 241 -6.79 -31.17 30.39
N GLY A 242 -7.42 -30.01 30.55
CA GLY A 242 -6.81 -28.86 31.24
C GLY A 242 -6.05 -27.92 30.31
N ASP A 243 -5.74 -28.33 29.07
CA ASP A 243 -5.01 -27.51 28.12
C ASP A 243 -5.99 -26.71 27.22
N THR A 244 -5.50 -25.64 26.65
CA THR A 244 -6.22 -24.82 25.63
C THR A 244 -5.65 -24.98 24.23
N SER A 245 -4.50 -25.64 24.08
CA SER A 245 -3.87 -25.80 22.76
C SER A 245 -3.00 -27.05 22.67
N ALA A 246 -2.71 -27.47 21.46
CA ALA A 246 -1.71 -28.49 21.15
C ALA A 246 -0.95 -28.12 19.88
N THR A 247 0.26 -28.66 19.76
CA THR A 247 1.06 -28.53 18.51
C THR A 247 1.38 -29.92 17.99
N VAL A 248 1.18 -30.09 16.69
CA VAL A 248 1.54 -31.32 15.98
C VAL A 248 2.43 -31.01 14.79
N THR A 249 3.36 -31.92 14.50
CA THR A 249 4.20 -31.79 13.29
C THR A 249 3.45 -32.35 12.10
N LEU A 250 3.27 -31.51 11.06
CA LEU A 250 2.74 -31.96 9.78
C LEU A 250 3.78 -32.83 9.04
N PRO A 251 3.34 -33.74 8.15
CA PRO A 251 4.28 -34.45 7.28
C PRO A 251 5.06 -33.46 6.39
N ASP A 252 6.16 -33.93 5.84
CA ASP A 252 6.96 -33.12 4.92
C ASP A 252 6.18 -32.86 3.63
N LEU A 253 5.84 -31.59 3.40
CA LEU A 253 5.10 -31.12 2.23
C LEU A 253 6.07 -30.39 1.29
N PRO A 254 5.92 -30.47 -0.04
CA PRO A 254 6.71 -29.65 -0.95
C PRO A 254 6.39 -28.16 -0.82
N PRO A 255 7.23 -27.26 -1.35
CA PRO A 255 6.89 -25.83 -1.44
C PRO A 255 5.50 -25.61 -2.05
N GLY A 256 4.77 -24.65 -1.51
CA GLY A 256 3.38 -24.39 -1.94
C GLY A 256 2.58 -23.59 -0.95
N HIS A 257 1.32 -23.36 -1.33
CA HIS A 257 0.28 -22.79 -0.48
C HIS A 257 -0.68 -23.90 -0.04
N TYR A 258 -1.04 -23.90 1.24
CA TYR A 258 -1.87 -24.96 1.83
C TYR A 258 -2.98 -24.38 2.70
N LEU A 259 -4.11 -25.10 2.69
CA LEU A 259 -5.20 -24.91 3.64
C LEU A 259 -5.25 -26.10 4.59
N VAL A 260 -5.36 -25.85 5.88
CA VAL A 260 -5.62 -26.84 6.90
C VAL A 260 -7.03 -26.64 7.44
N ARG A 261 -7.83 -27.71 7.50
CA ARG A 261 -9.22 -27.68 7.98
C ARG A 261 -9.44 -28.70 9.07
N ALA A 262 -10.15 -28.28 10.11
CA ALA A 262 -10.58 -29.15 11.20
C ALA A 262 -11.79 -28.49 11.90
N ASP A 263 -12.81 -29.26 12.22
CA ASP A 263 -14.00 -28.85 13.01
C ASP A 263 -14.61 -27.49 12.60
N GLY A 264 -14.69 -27.24 11.28
CA GLY A 264 -15.23 -25.97 10.73
C GLY A 264 -14.24 -24.81 10.69
N VAL A 265 -13.08 -24.93 11.32
CA VAL A 265 -12.02 -23.92 11.28
C VAL A 265 -11.10 -24.15 10.09
N THR A 266 -10.66 -23.07 9.45
CA THR A 266 -9.70 -23.13 8.35
C THR A 266 -8.50 -22.26 8.69
N GLY A 267 -7.31 -22.86 8.67
CA GLY A 267 -6.02 -22.15 8.66
C GLY A 267 -5.41 -22.19 7.25
N ARG A 268 -4.52 -21.26 6.98
CA ARG A 268 -3.74 -21.24 5.73
C ARG A 268 -2.27 -20.97 6.02
N PHE A 269 -1.38 -21.52 5.22
CA PHE A 269 0.05 -21.34 5.37
C PHE A 269 0.81 -21.52 4.05
N ALA A 270 2.01 -20.96 4.01
CA ALA A 270 2.96 -21.14 2.93
C ALA A 270 4.14 -22.00 3.40
N ARG A 271 4.51 -22.99 2.58
CA ARG A 271 5.81 -23.63 2.65
C ARG A 271 6.69 -23.08 1.56
N LEU A 272 7.77 -22.42 1.96
CA LEU A 272 8.65 -21.67 1.06
C LEU A 272 9.76 -22.59 0.48
N PRO A 273 10.28 -22.28 -0.73
CA PRO A 273 11.46 -22.98 -1.23
C PRO A 273 12.64 -22.89 -0.27
N ALA A 274 13.46 -23.93 -0.23
CA ALA A 274 14.67 -23.96 0.60
C ALA A 274 15.68 -22.87 0.22
N ARG A 275 15.77 -22.55 -1.07
CA ARG A 275 16.68 -21.54 -1.60
C ARG A 275 16.21 -20.13 -1.22
N PRO A 276 17.01 -19.34 -0.50
CA PRO A 276 16.64 -17.97 -0.19
C PRO A 276 16.71 -17.09 -1.45
N ALA A 277 15.85 -16.07 -1.50
CA ALA A 277 15.88 -15.04 -2.54
C ALA A 277 17.09 -14.10 -2.41
N VAL A 278 17.33 -13.30 -3.44
CA VAL A 278 18.22 -12.12 -3.36
C VAL A 278 17.44 -11.00 -2.70
N THR A 279 17.93 -10.49 -1.59
CA THR A 279 17.29 -9.42 -0.82
C THR A 279 18.12 -8.14 -0.79
N GLY A 280 17.55 -7.06 -0.25
CA GLY A 280 18.21 -5.76 -0.13
C GLY A 280 18.30 -4.98 -1.45
N PRO A 281 19.15 -3.95 -1.52
CA PRO A 281 19.16 -2.98 -2.62
C PRO A 281 19.46 -3.54 -4.02
N THR A 282 20.04 -4.72 -4.12
CA THR A 282 20.33 -5.38 -5.41
C THR A 282 19.14 -6.18 -5.96
N SER A 283 18.10 -6.43 -5.16
CA SER A 283 16.91 -7.13 -5.58
C SER A 283 16.11 -6.33 -6.60
N ARG A 284 15.47 -7.02 -7.55
CA ARG A 284 14.55 -6.43 -8.52
C ARG A 284 13.09 -6.48 -8.07
N PHE A 285 12.82 -7.07 -6.90
CA PHE A 285 11.49 -7.36 -6.40
C PHE A 285 11.13 -6.46 -5.23
N GLY A 286 10.08 -5.67 -5.41
CA GLY A 286 9.54 -4.79 -4.39
C GLY A 286 8.07 -5.05 -4.09
N VAL A 287 7.61 -4.50 -2.98
CA VAL A 287 6.21 -4.59 -2.52
C VAL A 287 5.78 -3.28 -1.89
N ASN A 288 4.60 -2.79 -2.24
CA ASN A 288 3.97 -1.66 -1.58
C ASN A 288 3.43 -2.07 -0.21
N VAL A 289 3.71 -1.29 0.82
CA VAL A 289 3.36 -1.68 2.19
C VAL A 289 2.50 -0.66 2.92
N TRP A 290 2.65 0.64 2.68
CA TRP A 290 1.93 1.71 3.39
C TRP A 290 1.79 1.39 4.88
N ALA A 291 2.91 0.98 5.49
CA ALA A 291 2.92 0.37 6.82
C ALA A 291 2.48 1.32 7.93
N SER A 292 2.47 2.63 7.66
CA SER A 292 1.95 3.64 8.60
C SER A 292 0.45 3.51 8.85
N SER A 293 -0.31 3.12 7.82
CA SER A 293 -1.77 3.01 7.83
C SER A 293 -2.27 1.56 7.82
N LEU A 294 -1.56 0.66 7.12
CA LEU A 294 -2.07 -0.69 6.87
C LEU A 294 -1.52 -1.77 7.82
N VAL A 295 -0.47 -1.46 8.60
CA VAL A 295 0.18 -2.46 9.46
C VAL A 295 0.20 -2.01 10.91
N PRO A 296 -0.51 -2.70 11.81
CA PRO A 296 -0.44 -2.40 13.23
C PRO A 296 1.01 -2.42 13.76
N PRO A 297 1.44 -1.45 14.56
CA PRO A 297 2.81 -1.38 15.07
C PRO A 297 3.30 -2.67 15.75
N SER A 298 2.40 -3.38 16.45
CA SER A 298 2.70 -4.66 17.10
C SER A 298 2.97 -5.81 16.09
N ARG A 299 2.48 -5.70 14.87
CA ARG A 299 2.66 -6.70 13.82
C ARG A 299 3.77 -6.36 12.83
N LEU A 300 4.34 -5.17 12.92
CA LEU A 300 5.31 -4.67 11.94
C LEU A 300 6.53 -5.58 11.78
N ALA A 301 7.09 -6.11 12.88
CA ALA A 301 8.24 -6.99 12.83
C ALA A 301 7.92 -8.35 12.14
N ASP A 302 6.78 -8.95 12.49
CA ASP A 302 6.31 -10.19 11.86
C ASP A 302 5.97 -10.00 10.39
N PHE A 303 5.37 -8.86 10.05
CA PHE A 303 5.07 -8.47 8.69
C PHE A 303 6.35 -8.27 7.87
N ALA A 304 7.33 -7.54 8.40
CA ALA A 304 8.63 -7.36 7.75
C ALA A 304 9.36 -8.69 7.54
N ALA A 305 9.29 -9.59 8.53
CA ALA A 305 9.80 -10.96 8.40
C ALA A 305 9.06 -11.73 7.30
N ALA A 306 7.74 -11.58 7.18
CA ALA A 306 6.95 -12.21 6.12
C ALA A 306 7.38 -11.74 4.72
N LEU A 307 7.61 -10.44 4.54
CA LEU A 307 8.10 -9.89 3.28
C LEU A 307 9.49 -10.39 2.92
N ARG A 308 10.40 -10.40 3.89
CA ARG A 308 11.74 -10.98 3.70
C ARG A 308 11.67 -12.47 3.33
N ASP A 309 10.82 -13.23 4.01
CA ASP A 309 10.70 -14.68 3.82
C ASP A 309 10.20 -15.04 2.42
N MET A 310 9.31 -14.23 1.83
CA MET A 310 8.89 -14.39 0.44
C MET A 310 9.88 -13.77 -0.57
N GLY A 311 10.96 -13.17 -0.10
CA GLY A 311 12.03 -12.66 -0.96
C GLY A 311 11.82 -11.27 -1.53
N ALA A 312 10.95 -10.46 -0.95
CA ALA A 312 10.95 -9.04 -1.22
C ALA A 312 12.29 -8.44 -0.80
N GLY A 313 12.92 -7.69 -1.69
CA GLY A 313 14.15 -6.97 -1.38
C GLY A 313 13.91 -5.49 -1.11
N TRP A 314 12.79 -4.97 -1.62
CA TRP A 314 12.37 -3.60 -1.46
C TRP A 314 10.95 -3.53 -0.89
N VAL A 315 10.72 -2.50 -0.11
CA VAL A 315 9.38 -2.05 0.24
C VAL A 315 9.20 -0.61 -0.20
N ARG A 316 8.00 -0.30 -0.71
CA ARG A 316 7.57 1.07 -0.96
C ARG A 316 6.61 1.44 0.14
N ASP A 317 7.01 2.42 0.95
CA ASP A 317 6.26 2.92 2.10
C ASP A 317 5.99 4.43 1.93
N GLY A 318 5.15 4.98 2.74
CA GLY A 318 4.83 6.40 2.73
C GLY A 318 4.73 6.95 4.14
N GLN A 319 4.88 8.26 4.24
CA GLN A 319 4.63 8.96 5.49
C GLN A 319 3.85 10.24 5.23
N SER A 320 3.12 10.70 6.23
CA SER A 320 2.42 11.96 6.19
C SER A 320 3.38 13.10 6.54
N TRP A 321 3.64 14.04 5.61
CA TRP A 321 4.38 15.26 5.90
C TRP A 321 3.65 16.13 6.94
N PRO A 322 2.29 16.31 6.86
CA PRO A 322 1.57 17.01 7.91
C PRO A 322 1.79 16.43 9.32
N ALA A 323 1.83 15.10 9.44
CA ALA A 323 2.11 14.45 10.72
C ALA A 323 3.57 14.56 11.16
N ALA A 324 4.51 14.51 10.21
CA ALA A 324 5.94 14.60 10.49
C ALA A 324 6.43 16.04 10.78
N GLU A 325 5.75 17.06 10.25
CA GLU A 325 6.07 18.49 10.46
C GLU A 325 4.76 19.27 10.66
N PRO A 326 4.08 19.10 11.81
CA PRO A 326 2.79 19.77 12.09
C PRO A 326 2.92 21.29 12.17
N GLU A 327 4.12 21.80 12.50
CA GLU A 327 4.47 23.23 12.52
C GLU A 327 5.80 23.45 11.82
N PRO A 328 6.04 24.61 11.20
CA PRO A 328 7.28 24.90 10.48
C PRO A 328 8.54 24.62 11.31
N GLY A 329 9.34 23.62 10.92
CA GLY A 329 10.55 23.22 11.60
C GLY A 329 10.35 22.36 12.86
N GLY A 330 9.12 22.10 13.26
CA GLY A 330 8.77 21.20 14.38
C GLY A 330 8.60 19.76 13.91
N TYR A 331 9.72 19.04 13.78
CA TYR A 331 9.70 17.66 13.25
C TYR A 331 9.40 16.61 14.32
N ASP A 332 8.40 15.76 14.07
CA ASP A 332 8.18 14.50 14.79
C ASP A 332 8.26 13.31 13.81
N THR A 333 9.45 12.79 13.63
CA THR A 333 9.70 11.64 12.75
C THR A 333 9.93 10.33 13.53
N ALA A 334 9.70 10.32 14.85
CA ALA A 334 10.05 9.18 15.69
C ALA A 334 9.35 7.87 15.27
N GLN A 335 8.10 7.94 14.85
CA GLN A 335 7.34 6.79 14.37
C GLN A 335 7.88 6.29 13.03
N HIS A 336 8.07 7.20 12.07
CA HIS A 336 8.67 6.90 10.77
C HIS A 336 10.06 6.27 10.93
N ASP A 337 10.93 6.87 11.73
CA ASP A 337 12.29 6.38 11.95
C ASP A 337 12.30 4.97 12.58
N ARG A 338 11.36 4.67 13.49
CA ARG A 338 11.20 3.31 14.05
C ARG A 338 10.75 2.32 12.99
N ARG A 339 9.77 2.69 12.16
CA ARG A 339 9.23 1.86 11.10
C ARG A 339 10.30 1.53 10.06
N THR A 340 10.98 2.54 9.54
CA THR A 340 12.08 2.40 8.58
C THR A 340 13.20 1.52 9.15
N ARG A 341 13.61 1.73 10.41
CA ARG A 341 14.61 0.88 11.05
C ARG A 341 14.15 -0.57 11.19
N THR A 342 12.90 -0.82 11.50
CA THR A 342 12.36 -2.19 11.60
C THR A 342 12.40 -2.89 10.25
N LEU A 343 11.93 -2.24 9.19
CA LEU A 343 11.97 -2.79 7.84
C LEU A 343 13.41 -3.10 7.39
N ARG A 344 14.34 -2.16 7.60
CA ARG A 344 15.77 -2.34 7.25
C ARG A 344 16.45 -3.43 8.10
N ALA A 345 16.11 -3.57 9.38
CA ALA A 345 16.63 -4.63 10.24
C ALA A 345 16.25 -6.04 9.74
N HIS A 346 15.18 -6.14 8.95
CA HIS A 346 14.79 -7.38 8.27
C HIS A 346 15.40 -7.53 6.86
N GLY A 347 16.33 -6.66 6.46
CA GLY A 347 17.03 -6.74 5.18
C GLY A 347 16.23 -6.19 4.00
N LEU A 348 15.18 -5.40 4.26
CA LEU A 348 14.38 -4.72 3.24
C LEU A 348 14.97 -3.34 2.95
N ALA A 349 15.20 -3.03 1.69
CA ALA A 349 15.50 -1.68 1.25
C ALA A 349 14.20 -0.86 1.20
N VAL A 350 14.25 0.41 1.56
CA VAL A 350 13.07 1.26 1.66
C VAL A 350 13.06 2.32 0.57
N LEU A 351 12.01 2.30 -0.27
CA LEU A 351 11.60 3.39 -1.13
C LEU A 351 10.50 4.16 -0.38
N ASP A 352 10.85 5.31 0.16
CA ASP A 352 9.89 6.14 0.90
C ASP A 352 9.27 7.19 -0.02
N VAL A 353 7.96 7.45 0.10
CA VAL A 353 7.21 8.34 -0.76
C VAL A 353 6.91 9.64 -0.03
N LEU A 354 7.26 10.78 -0.64
CA LEU A 354 6.89 12.09 -0.11
C LEU A 354 5.37 12.30 -0.28
N SER A 355 4.69 12.58 0.82
CA SER A 355 3.27 12.94 0.82
C SER A 355 3.04 14.42 0.50
N PRO A 356 1.77 14.84 0.29
CA PRO A 356 1.39 16.24 0.14
C PRO A 356 1.90 17.14 1.27
N ALA A 357 2.07 18.42 0.98
CA ALA A 357 2.53 19.40 1.94
C ALA A 357 1.47 19.65 3.06
N PRO A 358 1.88 20.03 4.28
CA PRO A 358 0.97 20.45 5.33
C PRO A 358 0.29 21.79 5.00
N GLU A 359 -0.91 22.03 5.54
CA GLU A 359 -1.70 23.22 5.28
C GLU A 359 -0.93 24.53 5.52
N TRP A 360 -0.12 24.58 6.57
CA TRP A 360 0.69 25.77 6.87
C TRP A 360 1.72 26.10 5.78
N ALA A 361 2.11 25.13 4.96
CA ALA A 361 3.05 25.33 3.85
C ALA A 361 2.35 25.66 2.52
N MET A 362 1.07 25.38 2.39
CA MET A 362 0.28 25.62 1.17
C MET A 362 -0.20 27.06 1.08
N THR A 363 -0.46 27.55 -0.12
CA THR A 363 -1.22 28.82 -0.36
C THR A 363 -2.72 28.56 -0.46
N ASP A 364 -3.07 27.37 -0.86
CA ASP A 364 -4.46 26.96 -1.12
C ASP A 364 -4.55 25.46 -0.83
N ALA A 365 -5.49 25.06 0.02
CA ALA A 365 -5.69 23.64 0.39
C ALA A 365 -6.04 22.73 -0.80
N SER A 366 -6.49 23.33 -1.91
CA SER A 366 -6.73 22.59 -3.15
C SER A 366 -5.46 22.27 -3.97
N LEU A 367 -4.28 22.77 -3.55
CA LEU A 367 -3.01 22.55 -4.22
C LEU A 367 -1.99 22.01 -3.19
N PRO A 368 -1.78 20.71 -3.11
CA PRO A 368 -0.96 20.07 -2.06
C PRO A 368 0.56 20.30 -2.22
N LEU A 369 0.94 21.36 -2.91
CA LEU A 369 2.33 21.79 -3.08
C LEU A 369 2.65 22.99 -2.18
N PRO A 370 3.87 23.06 -1.64
CA PRO A 370 4.23 24.18 -0.79
C PRO A 370 4.34 25.48 -1.59
N ALA A 371 3.82 26.57 -1.04
CA ALA A 371 3.92 27.92 -1.60
C ALA A 371 5.35 28.45 -1.70
N ASP A 372 6.22 27.92 -0.87
CA ASP A 372 7.65 28.19 -0.86
C ASP A 372 8.42 26.88 -0.96
N LEU A 373 9.05 26.67 -2.12
CA LEU A 373 9.79 25.44 -2.40
C LEU A 373 10.95 25.15 -1.43
N ARG A 374 11.36 26.14 -0.62
CA ARG A 374 12.37 25.93 0.42
C ARG A 374 11.86 25.00 1.53
N HIS A 375 10.52 24.88 1.70
CA HIS A 375 9.94 23.90 2.61
C HIS A 375 10.15 22.48 2.07
N ALA A 376 9.86 22.25 0.79
CA ALA A 376 10.11 20.96 0.14
C ALA A 376 11.58 20.53 0.22
N TYR A 377 12.49 21.46 -0.06
CA TYR A 377 13.93 21.23 0.06
C TYR A 377 14.31 20.79 1.48
N ARG A 378 13.86 21.52 2.52
CA ARG A 378 14.21 21.21 3.92
C ARG A 378 13.64 19.90 4.37
N TYR A 379 12.37 19.64 4.04
CA TYR A 379 11.70 18.40 4.39
C TYR A 379 12.36 17.18 3.74
N ALA A 380 12.55 17.21 2.42
CA ALA A 380 13.22 16.14 1.70
C ALA A 380 14.64 15.88 2.20
N ARG A 381 15.38 16.96 2.54
CA ARG A 381 16.70 16.85 3.17
C ARG A 381 16.65 16.19 4.55
N ARG A 382 15.64 16.51 5.36
CA ARG A 382 15.43 15.87 6.67
C ARG A 382 15.14 14.38 6.55
N LEU A 383 14.30 13.98 5.57
CA LEU A 383 14.01 12.59 5.32
C LEU A 383 15.23 11.81 4.83
N ALA A 384 15.94 12.36 3.88
CA ALA A 384 17.15 11.73 3.36
C ALA A 384 18.22 11.52 4.45
N ALA A 385 18.24 12.38 5.48
CA ALA A 385 19.14 12.21 6.64
C ALA A 385 18.77 11.01 7.53
N ALA A 386 17.54 10.48 7.46
CA ALA A 386 17.16 9.22 8.10
C ALA A 386 17.64 7.98 7.30
N ALA A 387 18.28 8.22 6.15
CA ALA A 387 18.95 7.26 5.28
C ALA A 387 18.04 6.13 4.72
N PRO A 388 16.85 6.40 4.15
CA PRO A 388 16.21 5.42 3.28
C PRO A 388 17.09 5.21 2.04
N GLU A 389 17.00 4.05 1.40
CA GLU A 389 17.75 3.77 0.18
C GLU A 389 17.29 4.64 -1.00
N ALA A 390 16.00 5.04 -1.00
CA ALA A 390 15.43 5.88 -2.05
C ALA A 390 14.26 6.73 -1.51
N LEU A 391 14.06 7.91 -2.12
CA LEU A 391 12.91 8.79 -1.88
C LEU A 391 12.21 9.07 -3.21
N GLN A 392 10.91 8.73 -3.28
CA GLN A 392 10.03 9.01 -4.40
C GLN A 392 9.30 10.34 -4.18
N LEU A 393 9.36 11.21 -5.18
CA LEU A 393 8.98 12.61 -5.05
C LEU A 393 7.48 12.88 -5.29
N SER A 394 6.62 11.97 -5.01
CA SER A 394 5.16 12.04 -5.00
C SER A 394 4.52 10.74 -5.47
N ASN A 395 3.24 10.54 -5.14
CA ASN A 395 2.40 9.48 -5.65
C ASN A 395 1.37 10.06 -6.64
N GLU A 396 1.30 9.52 -7.84
CA GLU A 396 0.27 9.75 -8.88
C GLU A 396 -0.23 11.21 -9.02
N PRO A 397 0.67 12.19 -9.17
CA PRO A 397 0.25 13.58 -9.24
C PRO A 397 -0.52 13.93 -10.53
N ASP A 398 -0.56 13.01 -11.49
CA ASP A 398 -1.23 13.14 -12.77
C ASP A 398 -2.73 12.77 -12.72
N VAL A 399 -3.15 11.99 -11.73
CA VAL A 399 -4.57 11.57 -11.54
C VAL A 399 -5.22 12.25 -10.35
N ASP A 400 -4.46 12.79 -9.43
CA ASP A 400 -4.98 13.59 -8.33
C ASP A 400 -5.31 15.01 -8.83
N THR A 401 -6.60 15.33 -8.92
CA THR A 401 -7.09 16.63 -9.38
C THR A 401 -6.62 17.81 -8.52
N THR A 402 -6.10 17.54 -7.33
CA THR A 402 -5.57 18.55 -6.40
C THR A 402 -4.08 18.79 -6.59
N SER A 403 -3.37 17.98 -7.37
CA SER A 403 -1.89 18.03 -7.49
C SER A 403 -1.33 19.24 -8.23
N GLY A 404 -2.17 20.09 -8.82
CA GLY A 404 -1.74 21.26 -9.55
C GLY A 404 -1.32 20.98 -10.99
N THR A 405 -0.46 21.83 -11.54
CA THR A 405 0.03 21.75 -12.91
C THR A 405 1.37 21.06 -12.99
N GLY A 406 1.70 20.46 -14.15
CA GLY A 406 2.96 19.73 -14.36
C GLY A 406 4.22 20.60 -14.14
N ASP A 407 4.17 21.91 -14.44
CA ASP A 407 5.29 22.84 -14.20
C ASP A 407 5.49 23.15 -12.71
N ALA A 408 4.39 23.36 -11.98
CA ALA A 408 4.46 23.57 -10.53
C ALA A 408 5.02 22.34 -9.83
N HIS A 409 4.55 21.15 -10.25
CA HIS A 409 5.05 19.89 -9.73
C HIS A 409 6.52 19.64 -10.09
N ALA A 410 6.94 20.00 -11.30
CA ALA A 410 8.35 19.94 -11.71
C ALA A 410 9.25 20.82 -10.85
N ALA A 411 8.81 22.04 -10.50
CA ALA A 411 9.55 22.91 -9.61
C ALA A 411 9.68 22.32 -8.19
N PHE A 412 8.60 21.71 -7.67
CA PHE A 412 8.64 20.95 -6.42
C PHE A 412 9.62 19.77 -6.48
N VAL A 413 9.57 18.95 -7.53
CA VAL A 413 10.48 17.81 -7.76
C VAL A 413 11.94 18.27 -7.73
N LYS A 414 12.29 19.36 -8.44
CA LYS A 414 13.64 19.91 -8.46
C LYS A 414 14.10 20.33 -7.06
N ALA A 415 13.24 21.05 -6.32
CA ALA A 415 13.59 21.53 -4.98
C ALA A 415 13.76 20.37 -3.98
N ALA A 416 12.88 19.39 -3.99
CA ALA A 416 12.96 18.21 -3.14
C ALA A 416 14.20 17.36 -3.48
N ALA A 417 14.47 17.14 -4.77
CA ALA A 417 15.65 16.42 -5.25
C ALA A 417 16.96 17.08 -4.78
N LEU A 418 17.05 18.42 -4.85
CA LEU A 418 18.18 19.17 -4.32
C LEU A 418 18.34 18.94 -2.81
N GLY A 419 17.24 18.94 -2.06
CA GLY A 419 17.26 18.64 -0.64
C GLY A 419 17.86 17.27 -0.33
N ILE A 420 17.45 16.25 -1.10
CA ILE A 420 17.98 14.88 -0.96
C ILE A 420 19.48 14.84 -1.28
N LYS A 421 19.89 15.41 -2.42
CA LYS A 421 21.29 15.37 -2.87
C LYS A 421 22.24 16.18 -1.98
N ASP A 422 21.73 17.19 -1.30
CA ASP A 422 22.48 17.99 -0.32
C ASP A 422 22.45 17.40 1.10
N ALA A 423 21.67 16.35 1.36
CA ALA A 423 21.70 15.60 2.60
C ALA A 423 22.96 14.72 2.62
N ALA A 424 23.91 15.00 3.50
CA ALA A 424 25.06 14.10 3.71
C ALA A 424 24.84 13.25 4.97
N PRO A 425 25.45 12.08 5.11
CA PRO A 425 26.57 11.48 4.36
C PRO A 425 26.18 10.25 3.50
N GLU A 426 24.97 9.67 3.65
CA GLU A 426 24.60 8.43 2.95
C GLU A 426 23.89 8.76 1.63
N PRO A 427 24.22 8.06 0.53
CA PRO A 427 23.56 8.28 -0.75
C PRO A 427 22.12 7.72 -0.73
N CYS A 428 21.15 8.60 -0.92
CA CYS A 428 19.75 8.28 -1.14
C CYS A 428 19.39 8.51 -2.60
N LEU A 429 18.74 7.53 -3.26
CA LEU A 429 18.31 7.68 -4.65
C LEU A 429 17.13 8.65 -4.74
N VAL A 430 17.18 9.55 -5.70
CA VAL A 430 16.06 10.41 -6.08
C VAL A 430 15.22 9.69 -7.12
N VAL A 431 13.98 9.34 -6.75
CA VAL A 431 13.02 8.65 -7.63
C VAL A 431 11.95 9.65 -8.08
N LEU A 432 11.71 9.76 -9.40
CA LEU A 432 10.65 10.61 -9.93
C LEU A 432 9.28 10.22 -9.37
N PRO A 433 8.28 11.11 -9.44
CA PRO A 433 6.90 10.76 -9.10
C PRO A 433 6.45 9.50 -9.83
N GLY A 434 5.69 8.64 -9.12
CA GLY A 434 5.02 7.49 -9.73
C GLY A 434 3.85 7.99 -10.57
N ILE A 435 4.01 8.00 -11.88
CA ILE A 435 2.99 8.46 -12.85
C ILE A 435 2.04 7.30 -13.16
N ALA A 436 0.73 7.53 -13.00
CA ALA A 436 -0.30 6.55 -13.30
C ALA A 436 -0.60 6.46 -14.80
N GLN A 437 -0.56 7.59 -15.53
CA GLN A 437 -0.94 7.66 -16.93
C GLN A 437 0.02 8.55 -17.73
N THR A 438 0.42 8.10 -18.89
CA THR A 438 1.08 8.99 -19.87
C THR A 438 0.11 10.08 -20.33
N GLY A 439 0.58 11.31 -20.39
CA GLY A 439 -0.28 12.42 -20.81
C GLY A 439 0.33 13.80 -20.62
N PRO A 440 -0.46 14.84 -20.87
CA PRO A 440 0.01 16.23 -20.87
C PRO A 440 0.66 16.68 -19.55
N PHE A 441 0.22 16.14 -18.40
CA PHE A 441 0.86 16.44 -17.11
C PHE A 441 2.32 16.00 -17.11
N GLN A 442 2.57 14.74 -17.47
CA GLN A 442 3.92 14.18 -17.54
C GLN A 442 4.76 14.89 -18.62
N ASP A 443 4.17 15.19 -19.78
CA ASP A 443 4.86 15.92 -20.86
C ASP A 443 5.34 17.31 -20.39
N VAL A 444 4.53 18.05 -19.65
CA VAL A 444 4.91 19.36 -19.08
C VAL A 444 5.98 19.18 -18.01
N MET A 445 5.82 18.20 -17.11
CA MET A 445 6.81 17.92 -16.08
C MET A 445 8.17 17.58 -16.70
N LEU A 446 8.22 16.75 -17.70
CA LEU A 446 9.45 16.35 -18.41
C LEU A 446 10.08 17.53 -19.19
N ALA A 447 9.25 18.41 -19.80
CA ALA A 447 9.73 19.62 -20.47
C ALA A 447 10.46 20.61 -19.53
N ASN A 448 10.33 20.40 -18.23
CA ASN A 448 11.04 21.14 -17.18
C ASN A 448 12.35 20.48 -16.75
N ASP A 449 12.94 19.59 -17.51
CA ASP A 449 14.25 18.95 -17.25
C ASP A 449 14.35 18.19 -15.90
N VAL A 450 13.25 17.68 -15.35
CA VAL A 450 13.24 16.97 -14.05
C VAL A 450 14.14 15.74 -14.03
N VAL A 451 14.35 15.10 -15.19
CA VAL A 451 15.22 13.92 -15.35
C VAL A 451 16.65 14.19 -14.93
N ARG A 452 17.14 15.43 -15.06
CA ARG A 452 18.50 15.82 -14.64
C ARG A 452 18.70 15.67 -13.15
N TYR A 453 17.64 15.78 -12.35
CA TYR A 453 17.65 15.73 -10.90
C TYR A 453 17.44 14.32 -10.34
N ALA A 454 16.98 13.40 -11.17
CA ALA A 454 16.58 12.06 -10.77
C ALA A 454 17.69 11.02 -10.97
N ASP A 455 17.67 9.99 -10.15
CA ASP A 455 18.47 8.77 -10.28
C ASP A 455 17.65 7.60 -10.84
N VAL A 456 16.31 7.70 -10.76
CA VAL A 456 15.35 6.67 -11.19
C VAL A 456 14.10 7.33 -11.79
N TRP A 457 13.64 6.76 -12.89
CA TRP A 457 12.34 7.07 -13.49
C TRP A 457 11.29 6.11 -12.93
N ALA A 458 10.19 6.62 -12.39
CA ALA A 458 9.13 5.80 -11.82
C ALA A 458 7.79 5.97 -12.55
N PHE A 459 7.01 4.89 -12.59
CA PHE A 459 5.66 4.88 -13.14
C PHE A 459 4.84 3.74 -12.50
N HIS A 460 3.52 3.80 -12.70
CA HIS A 460 2.58 2.77 -12.29
C HIS A 460 1.98 2.09 -13.52
N GLY A 461 1.53 0.84 -13.36
CA GLY A 461 0.90 0.11 -14.43
C GLY A 461 -0.06 -0.94 -13.89
N TYR A 462 -1.35 -0.76 -14.20
CA TYR A 462 -2.40 -1.70 -13.86
C TYR A 462 -3.04 -2.26 -15.15
N PRO A 463 -3.52 -3.51 -15.13
CA PRO A 463 -4.26 -4.05 -16.26
C PRO A 463 -5.58 -3.31 -16.43
N ASP A 464 -6.17 -3.37 -17.63
CA ASP A 464 -7.50 -2.82 -17.86
C ASP A 464 -8.55 -3.64 -17.06
N PRO A 465 -9.28 -3.02 -16.10
CA PRO A 465 -10.26 -3.72 -15.30
C PRO A 465 -11.50 -4.16 -16.10
N THR A 466 -11.66 -3.67 -17.34
CA THR A 466 -12.78 -3.97 -18.22
C THR A 466 -12.49 -5.13 -19.17
N GLU A 467 -11.21 -5.51 -19.35
CA GLU A 467 -10.85 -6.65 -20.18
C GLU A 467 -11.41 -7.95 -19.62
N PRO A 468 -12.09 -8.75 -20.42
CA PRO A 468 -12.62 -10.04 -19.99
C PRO A 468 -11.49 -11.07 -19.86
N GLY A 469 -11.49 -11.83 -18.79
CA GLY A 469 -10.55 -12.93 -18.61
C GLY A 469 -9.46 -12.65 -17.58
N GLU A 470 -8.30 -13.30 -17.74
CA GLU A 470 -7.14 -13.03 -16.89
C GLU A 470 -6.47 -11.72 -17.33
N PRO A 471 -6.03 -10.88 -16.37
CA PRO A 471 -5.44 -9.58 -16.69
C PRO A 471 -4.16 -9.73 -17.53
N SER A 472 -4.06 -8.87 -18.55
CA SER A 472 -2.84 -8.73 -19.35
C SER A 472 -1.84 -7.79 -18.69
N PHE A 473 -0.55 -7.91 -19.03
CA PHE A 473 0.46 -6.97 -18.59
C PHE A 473 0.20 -5.60 -19.27
N PRO A 474 0.20 -4.48 -18.49
CA PRO A 474 -0.18 -3.17 -19.01
C PRO A 474 0.84 -2.63 -20.02
N GLY A 475 0.34 -2.01 -21.09
CA GLY A 475 1.16 -1.34 -22.11
C GLY A 475 1.90 -0.09 -21.60
N ALA A 476 1.57 0.38 -20.41
CA ALA A 476 2.22 1.53 -19.78
C ALA A 476 3.76 1.40 -19.69
N ALA A 477 4.28 0.18 -19.54
CA ALA A 477 5.72 -0.05 -19.49
C ALA A 477 6.38 0.34 -20.83
N ASP A 478 5.84 -0.09 -21.97
CA ASP A 478 6.39 0.22 -23.30
C ASP A 478 6.30 1.72 -23.58
N GLU A 479 5.19 2.37 -23.21
CA GLU A 479 5.00 3.82 -23.35
C GLU A 479 6.02 4.61 -22.53
N GLN A 480 6.25 4.24 -21.28
CA GLN A 480 7.21 4.91 -20.41
C GLN A 480 8.66 4.71 -20.88
N HIS A 481 9.01 3.51 -21.36
CA HIS A 481 10.30 3.26 -21.98
C HIS A 481 10.53 4.09 -23.24
N GLU A 482 9.48 4.24 -24.11
CA GLU A 482 9.56 5.10 -25.28
C GLU A 482 9.72 6.57 -24.89
N LEU A 483 9.00 7.02 -23.85
CA LEU A 483 9.08 8.39 -23.37
C LEU A 483 10.46 8.70 -22.79
N ALA A 484 11.02 7.78 -22.00
CA ALA A 484 12.37 7.90 -21.44
C ALA A 484 13.43 8.01 -22.55
N ARG A 485 13.33 7.19 -23.61
CA ARG A 485 14.21 7.29 -24.79
C ARG A 485 14.11 8.63 -25.49
N ARG A 486 12.89 9.16 -25.70
CA ARG A 486 12.67 10.48 -26.31
C ARG A 486 13.30 11.61 -25.53
N HIS A 487 13.30 11.51 -24.19
CA HIS A 487 13.92 12.45 -23.29
C HIS A 487 15.40 12.14 -22.98
N GLN A 488 16.00 11.16 -23.68
CA GLN A 488 17.41 10.75 -23.50
C GLN A 488 17.75 10.47 -22.03
N ALA A 489 16.77 9.90 -21.30
CA ALA A 489 16.91 9.57 -19.90
C ALA A 489 17.82 8.34 -19.72
N ASP A 490 19.04 8.56 -19.21
CA ASP A 490 19.97 7.50 -18.83
C ASP A 490 19.81 7.16 -17.34
N VAL A 491 18.62 6.69 -16.97
CA VAL A 491 18.25 6.26 -15.63
C VAL A 491 17.41 4.98 -15.70
N PRO A 492 17.54 4.07 -14.72
CA PRO A 492 16.70 2.89 -14.66
C PRO A 492 15.22 3.26 -14.48
N LEU A 493 14.34 2.44 -15.05
CA LEU A 493 12.90 2.56 -14.92
C LEU A 493 12.40 1.58 -13.87
N TRP A 494 11.69 2.09 -12.88
CA TRP A 494 11.02 1.29 -11.85
C TRP A 494 9.50 1.39 -12.01
N MET A 495 8.84 0.24 -12.13
CA MET A 495 7.39 0.17 -12.01
C MET A 495 7.05 0.08 -10.52
N THR A 496 6.75 1.24 -9.91
CA THR A 496 6.60 1.37 -8.46
C THR A 496 5.23 0.94 -7.94
N GLU A 497 4.27 0.70 -8.84
CA GLU A 497 3.03 -0.02 -8.56
C GLU A 497 2.61 -0.90 -9.74
N CYS A 498 2.18 -2.12 -9.42
CA CYS A 498 1.54 -3.07 -10.32
C CYS A 498 0.72 -4.06 -9.49
N GLY A 499 -0.55 -4.21 -9.80
CA GLY A 499 -1.44 -5.10 -9.05
C GLY A 499 -2.54 -5.71 -9.92
N ALA A 500 -3.25 -6.71 -9.40
CA ALA A 500 -4.37 -7.33 -10.08
C ALA A 500 -5.69 -6.85 -9.49
N PHE A 501 -6.64 -6.46 -10.34
CA PHE A 501 -7.98 -6.09 -9.92
C PHE A 501 -8.82 -7.35 -9.61
N GLN A 502 -8.74 -7.83 -8.37
CA GLN A 502 -9.62 -8.91 -7.91
C GLN A 502 -10.83 -8.30 -7.21
N LYS A 503 -11.94 -8.17 -7.94
CA LYS A 503 -13.19 -7.62 -7.38
C LYS A 503 -13.67 -8.52 -6.25
N ALA A 504 -13.67 -7.98 -5.05
CA ALA A 504 -14.27 -8.58 -3.87
C ALA A 504 -15.22 -7.56 -3.26
N ARG A 505 -16.40 -7.99 -2.85
CA ARG A 505 -17.27 -7.10 -2.07
C ARG A 505 -16.56 -6.78 -0.77
N PRO A 506 -16.73 -5.56 -0.26
CA PRO A 506 -16.22 -5.23 1.04
C PRO A 506 -16.63 -6.31 2.07
N GLY A 507 -15.64 -6.89 2.80
CA GLY A 507 -15.84 -7.96 3.78
C GLY A 507 -15.94 -9.39 3.26
N GLU A 508 -15.94 -9.57 1.94
CA GLU A 508 -15.84 -10.91 1.37
C GLU A 508 -14.37 -11.26 1.11
N ASP A 509 -13.99 -12.48 1.42
CA ASP A 509 -12.70 -13.03 1.02
C ASP A 509 -12.70 -13.29 -0.50
N LEU A 510 -11.52 -13.31 -1.10
CA LEU A 510 -11.36 -13.75 -2.48
C LEU A 510 -11.87 -15.20 -2.62
N THR A 511 -12.55 -15.48 -3.69
CA THR A 511 -12.85 -16.87 -4.06
C THR A 511 -11.55 -17.61 -4.40
N PRO A 512 -11.48 -18.95 -4.25
CA PRO A 512 -10.29 -19.72 -4.62
C PRO A 512 -9.81 -19.47 -6.06
N GLY A 513 -10.76 -19.22 -6.98
CA GLY A 513 -10.42 -18.88 -8.36
C GLY A 513 -9.72 -17.53 -8.49
N GLN A 514 -10.16 -16.52 -7.75
CA GLN A 514 -9.55 -15.20 -7.72
C GLN A 514 -8.17 -15.24 -7.05
N GLU A 515 -8.02 -15.98 -5.95
CA GLU A 515 -6.72 -16.17 -5.29
C GLU A 515 -5.68 -16.76 -6.27
N ILE A 516 -6.06 -17.74 -7.08
CA ILE A 516 -5.17 -18.34 -8.08
C ILE A 516 -4.91 -17.39 -9.26
N ALA A 517 -5.93 -16.65 -9.72
CA ALA A 517 -5.74 -15.64 -10.77
C ALA A 517 -4.74 -14.56 -10.32
N GLN A 518 -4.85 -14.08 -9.07
CA GLN A 518 -3.90 -13.14 -8.49
C GLN A 518 -2.48 -13.74 -8.43
N ALA A 519 -2.33 -15.00 -8.00
CA ALA A 519 -1.05 -15.69 -7.96
C ALA A 519 -0.39 -15.83 -9.35
N ARG A 520 -1.18 -16.12 -10.40
CA ARG A 520 -0.69 -16.12 -11.79
C ARG A 520 -0.22 -14.76 -12.22
N TYR A 521 -1.02 -13.73 -11.92
CA TYR A 521 -0.71 -12.37 -12.36
C TYR A 521 0.54 -11.81 -11.68
N VAL A 522 0.76 -12.11 -10.39
CA VAL A 522 2.02 -11.77 -9.68
C VAL A 522 3.24 -12.25 -10.47
N VAL A 523 3.23 -13.50 -10.90
CA VAL A 523 4.35 -14.07 -11.66
C VAL A 523 4.44 -13.46 -13.05
N ARG A 524 3.33 -13.45 -13.79
CA ARG A 524 3.31 -13.01 -15.20
C ARG A 524 3.70 -11.54 -15.31
N SER A 525 3.06 -10.65 -14.54
CA SER A 525 3.35 -9.22 -14.59
C SER A 525 4.79 -8.88 -14.23
N THR A 526 5.35 -9.58 -13.23
CA THR A 526 6.76 -9.37 -12.86
C THR A 526 7.72 -9.84 -13.96
N VAL A 527 7.47 -11.01 -14.53
CA VAL A 527 8.28 -11.56 -15.62
C VAL A 527 8.22 -10.68 -16.86
N GLU A 528 7.03 -10.24 -17.26
CA GLU A 528 6.81 -9.37 -18.42
C GLU A 528 7.37 -7.95 -18.19
N GLY A 529 7.23 -7.41 -16.98
CA GLY A 529 7.81 -6.12 -16.63
C GLY A 529 9.33 -6.10 -16.68
N LEU A 530 9.98 -7.13 -16.15
CA LEU A 530 11.43 -7.28 -16.24
C LEU A 530 11.88 -7.50 -17.70
N ALA A 531 11.09 -8.25 -18.49
CA ALA A 531 11.36 -8.45 -19.91
C ALA A 531 11.16 -7.20 -20.76
N ALA A 532 10.23 -6.33 -20.39
CA ALA A 532 10.03 -5.01 -20.99
C ALA A 532 11.17 -4.02 -20.67
N GLY A 533 12.05 -4.36 -19.71
CA GLY A 533 13.22 -3.54 -19.37
C GLY A 533 13.09 -2.81 -18.02
N ASN A 534 12.06 -3.07 -17.23
CA ASN A 534 11.99 -2.52 -15.88
C ASN A 534 13.19 -3.02 -15.06
N ASP A 535 13.89 -2.10 -14.40
CA ASP A 535 14.97 -2.48 -13.48
C ASP A 535 14.41 -3.08 -12.19
N ARG A 536 13.28 -2.55 -11.69
CA ARG A 536 12.55 -3.07 -10.53
C ARG A 536 11.05 -2.98 -10.73
N GLN A 537 10.34 -3.88 -10.05
CA GLN A 537 8.88 -3.87 -10.02
C GLN A 537 8.36 -4.10 -8.62
N PHE A 538 7.37 -3.31 -8.23
CA PHE A 538 6.76 -3.32 -6.91
C PHE A 538 5.32 -3.80 -7.02
N TRP A 539 5.02 -4.89 -6.35
CA TRP A 539 3.65 -5.40 -6.26
C TRP A 539 2.79 -4.52 -5.33
N PHE A 540 1.59 -4.22 -5.74
CA PHE A 540 0.60 -3.52 -4.93
C PHE A 540 -0.53 -4.50 -4.56
N ALA A 541 -0.71 -4.90 -3.26
CA ALA A 541 0.03 -4.54 -2.08
C ALA A 541 0.44 -5.77 -1.27
N GLY A 542 1.38 -5.60 -0.30
CA GLY A 542 1.79 -6.70 0.60
C GLY A 542 0.79 -6.97 1.72
N PRO A 543 0.38 -5.96 2.51
CA PRO A 543 -0.59 -6.11 3.58
C PRO A 543 -2.01 -6.37 3.04
N PRO A 544 -2.95 -6.79 3.90
CA PRO A 544 -4.35 -6.80 3.54
C PRO A 544 -4.80 -5.40 3.10
N LEU A 545 -5.34 -5.30 1.91
CA LEU A 545 -5.84 -4.01 1.39
C LEU A 545 -7.05 -4.24 0.49
N HIS A 546 -8.15 -3.59 0.84
CA HIS A 546 -9.25 -3.31 -0.07
C HIS A 546 -9.18 -1.84 -0.48
N ASP A 547 -9.28 -1.60 -1.77
CA ASP A 547 -9.36 -0.27 -2.34
C ASP A 547 -10.42 -0.30 -3.45
N ASP A 548 -11.43 0.58 -3.35
CA ASP A 548 -12.57 0.72 -4.28
C ASP A 548 -13.21 -0.63 -4.72
N GLY A 549 -13.45 -1.54 -3.78
CA GLY A 549 -14.05 -2.85 -4.05
C GLY A 549 -13.12 -3.87 -4.72
N VAL A 550 -11.82 -3.64 -4.66
CA VAL A 550 -10.76 -4.51 -5.16
C VAL A 550 -9.86 -4.96 -4.02
N TYR A 551 -9.52 -6.24 -3.97
CA TYR A 551 -8.55 -6.78 -3.01
C TYR A 551 -7.17 -6.94 -3.66
N PHE A 552 -6.17 -6.29 -3.09
CA PHE A 552 -4.80 -6.28 -3.62
C PHE A 552 -3.79 -7.11 -2.80
N GLY A 553 -4.07 -7.38 -1.53
CA GLY A 553 -3.12 -7.95 -0.58
C GLY A 553 -2.50 -9.29 -1.00
N LEU A 554 -1.22 -9.50 -0.68
CA LEU A 554 -0.57 -10.82 -0.73
C LEU A 554 -0.88 -11.65 0.53
N LEU A 555 -1.31 -10.99 1.58
CA LEU A 555 -1.74 -11.58 2.84
C LEU A 555 -3.23 -11.36 3.00
N ASP A 556 -3.92 -12.30 3.66
CA ASP A 556 -5.32 -12.10 4.02
C ASP A 556 -5.44 -11.13 5.22
N ARG A 557 -6.69 -10.83 5.60
CA ARG A 557 -7.00 -9.92 6.72
C ARG A 557 -6.33 -10.28 8.05
N ASP A 558 -5.96 -11.55 8.22
CA ASP A 558 -5.25 -12.04 9.40
C ASP A 558 -3.73 -12.04 9.24
N PHE A 559 -3.22 -11.42 8.17
CA PHE A 559 -1.82 -11.44 7.77
C PHE A 559 -1.28 -12.86 7.50
N ARG A 560 -2.17 -13.79 7.09
CA ARG A 560 -1.78 -15.13 6.67
C ARG A 560 -1.52 -15.14 5.15
N PRO A 561 -0.58 -15.96 4.66
CA PRO A 561 -0.23 -15.96 3.25
C PRO A 561 -1.40 -16.40 2.36
N LEU A 562 -1.65 -15.64 1.28
CA LEU A 562 -2.47 -16.04 0.15
C LEU A 562 -1.65 -16.86 -0.87
N PRO A 563 -2.25 -17.56 -1.85
CA PRO A 563 -1.53 -18.22 -2.92
C PRO A 563 -0.53 -17.32 -3.66
N ALA A 564 -0.87 -16.03 -3.85
CA ALA A 564 0.00 -15.03 -4.45
C ALA A 564 1.29 -14.79 -3.67
N TYR A 565 1.27 -14.86 -2.33
CA TYR A 565 2.46 -14.82 -1.50
C TYR A 565 3.42 -15.99 -1.79
N SER A 566 2.88 -17.22 -1.91
CA SER A 566 3.69 -18.40 -2.22
C SER A 566 4.26 -18.36 -3.64
N ALA A 567 3.47 -17.86 -4.60
CA ALA A 567 3.92 -17.67 -5.97
C ALA A 567 5.03 -16.61 -6.07
N PHE A 568 4.92 -15.51 -5.32
CA PHE A 568 5.96 -14.48 -5.22
C PHE A 568 7.24 -15.06 -4.61
N ALA A 569 7.14 -15.89 -3.56
CA ALA A 569 8.28 -16.53 -2.94
C ALA A 569 8.99 -17.52 -3.89
N ALA A 570 8.23 -18.25 -4.69
CA ALA A 570 8.78 -19.12 -5.73
C ALA A 570 9.51 -18.32 -6.82
N LEU A 571 8.89 -17.26 -7.30
CA LEU A 571 9.45 -16.34 -8.30
C LEU A 571 10.79 -15.78 -7.84
N THR A 572 10.86 -15.17 -6.66
CA THR A 572 12.05 -14.53 -6.13
C THR A 572 13.18 -15.53 -5.85
N SER A 573 12.81 -16.72 -5.34
CA SER A 573 13.74 -17.81 -5.07
C SER A 573 14.37 -18.37 -6.35
N LEU A 574 13.57 -18.58 -7.38
CA LEU A 574 14.02 -19.22 -8.63
C LEU A 574 14.72 -18.22 -9.56
N LEU A 575 14.19 -17.05 -9.75
CA LEU A 575 14.79 -16.04 -10.62
C LEU A 575 16.07 -15.40 -10.03
N GLY A 576 16.19 -15.35 -8.70
CA GLY A 576 17.40 -14.80 -8.06
C GLY A 576 17.66 -13.35 -8.47
N ALA A 577 18.75 -13.08 -9.18
CA ALA A 577 19.09 -11.75 -9.70
C ALA A 577 18.17 -11.29 -10.85
N ALA A 578 17.38 -12.19 -11.42
CA ALA A 578 16.35 -11.94 -12.45
C ALA A 578 16.87 -11.12 -13.66
N HIS A 579 18.06 -11.44 -14.14
CA HIS A 579 18.59 -10.78 -15.33
C HIS A 579 17.94 -11.37 -16.59
N PHE A 580 17.10 -10.58 -17.27
CA PHE A 580 16.43 -11.02 -18.50
C PHE A 580 17.45 -11.19 -19.63
N THR A 581 17.46 -12.37 -20.25
CA THR A 581 18.41 -12.73 -21.34
C THR A 581 17.74 -12.84 -22.70
N GLY A 582 16.41 -12.84 -22.78
CA GLY A 582 15.67 -12.87 -24.03
C GLY A 582 14.42 -13.73 -23.99
N PHE A 583 13.66 -13.67 -25.06
CA PHE A 583 12.52 -14.55 -25.29
C PHE A 583 13.02 -15.93 -25.77
N VAL A 584 12.30 -16.99 -25.39
CA VAL A 584 12.64 -18.35 -25.80
C VAL A 584 12.17 -18.58 -27.24
N PRO A 585 13.07 -18.78 -28.21
CA PRO A 585 12.68 -19.00 -29.61
C PRO A 585 12.09 -20.41 -29.84
N GLY A 586 11.27 -20.52 -30.87
CA GLY A 586 10.78 -21.81 -31.39
C GLY A 586 9.78 -22.54 -30.50
N LEU A 587 9.19 -21.87 -29.51
CA LEU A 587 8.10 -22.45 -28.75
C LEU A 587 6.85 -22.62 -29.62
N PRO A 588 5.96 -23.58 -29.28
CA PRO A 588 4.68 -23.73 -29.96
C PRO A 588 3.82 -22.46 -29.89
N ASP A 589 2.94 -22.28 -30.89
CA ASP A 589 1.98 -21.18 -30.91
C ASP A 589 1.16 -21.11 -29.61
N GLY A 590 1.00 -19.90 -29.08
CA GLY A 590 0.27 -19.63 -27.84
C GLY A 590 1.06 -19.92 -26.55
N VAL A 591 2.33 -20.35 -26.66
CA VAL A 591 3.24 -20.48 -25.51
C VAL A 591 4.13 -19.26 -25.41
N ARG A 592 4.13 -18.59 -24.27
CA ARG A 592 5.04 -17.50 -23.94
C ARG A 592 6.21 -18.05 -23.14
N GLY A 593 7.42 -17.61 -23.43
CA GLY A 593 8.63 -18.07 -22.76
C GLY A 593 9.68 -16.98 -22.61
N PHE A 594 10.13 -16.79 -21.38
CA PHE A 594 11.06 -15.75 -20.95
C PHE A 594 12.26 -16.37 -20.27
N ALA A 595 13.46 -16.05 -20.71
CA ALA A 595 14.69 -16.57 -20.15
C ALA A 595 15.37 -15.52 -19.27
N PHE A 596 15.77 -15.96 -18.08
CA PHE A 596 16.48 -15.13 -17.09
C PHE A 596 17.76 -15.84 -16.64
N ASP A 597 18.78 -15.06 -16.36
CA ASP A 597 19.91 -15.55 -15.60
C ASP A 597 19.66 -15.26 -14.11
N SER A 598 19.76 -16.30 -13.30
CA SER A 598 19.52 -16.20 -11.86
C SER A 598 20.66 -15.56 -11.06
N GLY A 599 21.82 -15.32 -11.69
CA GLY A 599 23.05 -14.90 -11.00
C GLY A 599 23.68 -15.99 -10.13
N ARG A 600 23.19 -17.24 -10.25
CA ARG A 600 23.60 -18.38 -9.41
C ARG A 600 24.06 -19.59 -10.21
N GLY A 601 24.49 -19.37 -11.45
CA GLY A 601 24.92 -20.44 -12.36
C GLY A 601 23.74 -21.23 -12.94
N GLU A 602 22.57 -20.62 -13.03
CA GLU A 602 21.38 -21.20 -13.63
C GLU A 602 20.69 -20.21 -14.54
N ARG A 603 20.27 -20.66 -15.70
CA ARG A 603 19.26 -20.01 -16.53
C ARG A 603 17.89 -20.54 -16.16
N VAL A 604 16.97 -19.65 -15.85
CA VAL A 604 15.59 -19.98 -15.53
C VAL A 604 14.68 -19.50 -16.64
N THR A 605 14.01 -20.44 -17.30
CA THR A 605 12.98 -20.14 -18.29
C THR A 605 11.62 -20.16 -17.62
N VAL A 606 10.85 -19.07 -17.71
CA VAL A 606 9.47 -19.01 -17.24
C VAL A 606 8.54 -19.15 -18.42
N VAL A 607 7.61 -20.12 -18.38
CA VAL A 607 6.70 -20.41 -19.49
C VAL A 607 5.26 -20.52 -19.01
N TRP A 608 4.31 -20.07 -19.85
CA TRP A 608 2.88 -20.32 -19.69
C TRP A 608 2.15 -20.33 -21.03
N ALA A 609 0.91 -20.81 -21.05
CA ALA A 609 0.04 -20.83 -22.21
C ALA A 609 -1.42 -20.80 -21.77
N ASP A 610 -2.31 -20.24 -22.60
CA ASP A 610 -3.75 -20.19 -22.29
C ASP A 610 -4.42 -21.57 -22.33
N ARG A 611 -3.84 -22.49 -23.07
CA ARG A 611 -4.27 -23.89 -23.18
C ARG A 611 -3.11 -24.82 -22.86
N PRO A 612 -3.37 -26.03 -22.36
CA PRO A 612 -2.31 -27.01 -22.11
C PRO A 612 -1.51 -27.35 -23.38
N VAL A 613 -0.19 -27.12 -23.35
CA VAL A 613 0.73 -27.40 -24.44
C VAL A 613 1.93 -28.18 -23.92
N ARG A 614 2.26 -29.34 -24.51
CA ARG A 614 3.44 -30.14 -24.15
C ARG A 614 4.74 -29.51 -24.64
N LEU A 615 5.71 -29.43 -23.74
CA LEU A 615 7.00 -28.77 -23.99
C LEU A 615 8.22 -29.69 -24.02
N ASP A 616 8.05 -31.00 -23.90
CA ASP A 616 9.17 -31.95 -23.73
C ASP A 616 10.26 -31.89 -24.81
N ARG A 617 9.90 -31.39 -26.01
CA ARG A 617 10.80 -31.23 -27.15
C ARG A 617 11.45 -29.86 -27.25
N TYR A 618 11.00 -28.91 -26.42
CA TYR A 618 11.36 -27.50 -26.53
C TYR A 618 12.19 -26.99 -25.37
N VAL A 619 12.05 -27.62 -24.19
CA VAL A 619 12.73 -27.21 -22.96
C VAL A 619 13.29 -28.43 -22.25
N THR A 620 14.51 -28.27 -21.73
CA THR A 620 15.21 -29.30 -20.92
C THR A 620 15.62 -28.68 -19.60
N GLY A 621 15.61 -29.44 -18.51
CA GLY A 621 16.01 -28.92 -17.20
C GLY A 621 15.13 -29.41 -16.06
N THR A 622 15.37 -28.89 -14.87
CA THR A 622 14.52 -29.13 -13.70
C THR A 622 13.33 -28.20 -13.73
N ALA A 623 12.11 -28.77 -13.81
CA ALA A 623 10.88 -28.00 -13.83
C ALA A 623 10.29 -27.83 -12.44
N TYR A 624 9.71 -26.64 -12.21
CA TYR A 624 8.98 -26.29 -10.99
C TYR A 624 7.61 -25.69 -11.36
N ASP A 625 6.61 -25.93 -10.53
CA ASP A 625 5.33 -25.28 -10.68
C ASP A 625 5.36 -23.81 -10.20
N MET A 626 4.24 -23.10 -10.34
CA MET A 626 4.11 -21.70 -9.96
C MET A 626 4.43 -21.43 -8.48
N MET A 627 4.27 -22.43 -7.61
CA MET A 627 4.51 -22.35 -6.18
C MET A 627 5.92 -22.81 -5.76
N GLY A 628 6.77 -23.15 -6.72
CA GLY A 628 8.15 -23.61 -6.48
C GLY A 628 8.28 -25.08 -6.15
N ARG A 629 7.24 -25.90 -6.29
CA ARG A 629 7.32 -27.33 -6.15
C ARG A 629 8.07 -27.93 -7.33
N ARG A 630 9.09 -28.71 -7.07
CA ARG A 630 9.79 -29.48 -8.11
C ARG A 630 8.85 -30.52 -8.72
N LEU A 631 8.76 -30.51 -10.05
CA LEU A 631 7.99 -31.51 -10.78
C LEU A 631 8.76 -32.82 -10.91
N PRO A 632 8.07 -33.97 -10.93
CA PRO A 632 8.73 -35.27 -11.08
C PRO A 632 9.50 -35.38 -12.40
N THR A 633 10.75 -35.86 -12.33
CA THR A 633 11.54 -36.13 -13.52
C THR A 633 10.92 -37.26 -14.35
N GLY A 634 11.07 -37.16 -15.67
CA GLY A 634 10.55 -38.17 -16.61
C GLY A 634 9.05 -38.06 -16.91
N ARG A 635 8.35 -37.05 -16.36
CA ARG A 635 6.98 -36.69 -16.76
C ARG A 635 7.01 -35.56 -17.80
N PRO A 636 6.04 -35.56 -18.74
CA PRO A 636 5.92 -34.48 -19.70
C PRO A 636 5.75 -33.14 -19.00
N VAL A 637 6.56 -32.15 -19.41
CA VAL A 637 6.36 -30.74 -19.01
C VAL A 637 5.26 -30.15 -19.87
N THR A 638 4.22 -29.62 -19.25
CA THR A 638 3.06 -29.05 -19.94
C THR A 638 2.86 -27.61 -19.48
N ALA A 639 3.04 -26.65 -20.39
CA ALA A 639 2.62 -25.27 -20.16
C ALA A 639 1.11 -25.19 -20.04
N SER A 640 0.63 -24.39 -19.14
CA SER A 640 -0.78 -24.07 -18.91
C SER A 640 -0.93 -22.62 -18.49
N ARG A 641 -2.09 -22.20 -18.02
CA ARG A 641 -2.26 -20.86 -17.43
C ARG A 641 -1.37 -20.62 -16.23
N ASP A 642 -1.04 -21.68 -15.45
CA ASP A 642 -0.10 -21.55 -14.34
C ASP A 642 1.33 -21.46 -14.87
N PRO A 643 2.08 -20.37 -14.57
CA PRO A 643 3.47 -20.28 -14.95
C PRO A 643 4.31 -21.44 -14.41
N LEU A 644 5.23 -21.93 -15.23
CA LEU A 644 6.22 -22.94 -14.86
C LEU A 644 7.61 -22.33 -14.96
N TYR A 645 8.51 -22.80 -14.11
CA TYR A 645 9.93 -22.46 -14.16
C TYR A 645 10.72 -23.70 -14.59
N ILE A 646 11.68 -23.50 -15.48
CA ILE A 646 12.58 -24.54 -15.95
C ILE A 646 14.00 -24.05 -15.75
N ALA A 647 14.70 -24.64 -14.78
CA ALA A 647 16.08 -24.29 -14.45
C ALA A 647 17.07 -25.22 -15.18
N THR A 648 18.06 -24.62 -15.83
CA THR A 648 19.19 -25.30 -16.51
C THR A 648 20.50 -24.71 -16.02
N PRO A 649 21.57 -25.50 -15.87
CA PRO A 649 22.89 -24.96 -15.58
C PRO A 649 23.33 -23.95 -16.64
N ALA A 650 23.91 -22.82 -16.21
CA ALA A 650 24.47 -21.78 -17.07
C ALA A 650 25.67 -21.12 -16.39
N ASP A 651 26.55 -20.53 -17.17
CA ASP A 651 27.62 -19.72 -16.59
C ASP A 651 27.03 -18.49 -15.90
N PRO A 652 27.53 -18.13 -14.71
CA PRO A 652 27.02 -16.96 -14.01
C PRO A 652 27.32 -15.68 -14.83
N PRO A 653 26.35 -14.75 -14.97
CA PRO A 653 26.60 -13.47 -15.62
C PRO A 653 27.50 -12.59 -14.74
N PRO A 654 28.05 -11.51 -15.28
CA PRO A 654 28.65 -10.47 -14.46
C PRO A 654 27.59 -9.92 -13.48
N PRO A 655 28.01 -9.55 -12.26
CA PRO A 655 27.07 -8.99 -11.27
C PRO A 655 26.34 -7.78 -11.85
N PRO A 656 25.02 -7.62 -11.56
CA PRO A 656 24.25 -6.49 -12.06
C PRO A 656 24.86 -5.19 -11.56
N ALA A 657 24.85 -4.18 -12.43
CA ALA A 657 25.25 -2.83 -12.04
C ALA A 657 24.28 -2.33 -10.95
N THR A 658 24.82 -1.89 -9.83
CA THR A 658 24.01 -1.25 -8.79
C THR A 658 23.64 0.16 -9.24
N THR A 659 22.35 0.54 -9.14
CA THR A 659 21.94 1.92 -9.31
C THR A 659 22.68 2.78 -8.31
N ARG A 660 23.39 3.80 -8.79
CA ARG A 660 24.13 4.73 -7.95
C ARG A 660 23.53 6.12 -8.09
N PRO A 661 23.49 6.91 -7.02
CA PRO A 661 23.14 8.31 -7.12
C PRO A 661 24.04 9.03 -8.14
N ARG A 662 23.42 9.88 -8.95
CA ARG A 662 24.16 10.70 -9.92
C ARG A 662 25.12 11.66 -9.19
N ALA A 663 26.11 12.14 -9.93
CA ALA A 663 27.08 13.13 -9.45
C ALA A 663 26.37 14.40 -8.92
N ARG A 664 27.10 15.17 -8.11
CA ARG A 664 26.62 16.45 -7.59
C ARG A 664 26.11 17.35 -8.71
N LEU A 665 24.97 17.96 -8.49
CA LEU A 665 24.38 18.92 -9.41
C LEU A 665 25.24 20.19 -9.52
N SER A 666 25.26 20.78 -10.70
CA SER A 666 26.01 22.02 -10.99
C SER A 666 25.39 23.22 -10.26
N PRO A 667 26.13 24.34 -10.15
CA PRO A 667 25.57 25.57 -9.61
C PRO A 667 24.35 26.10 -10.35
N ALA A 668 24.23 25.84 -11.65
CA ALA A 668 23.06 26.22 -12.44
C ALA A 668 21.82 25.37 -12.12
N GLU A 669 22.02 24.09 -11.84
CA GLU A 669 20.92 23.19 -11.40
C GLU A 669 20.43 23.49 -9.98
N HIS A 670 21.21 24.20 -9.14
CA HIS A 670 20.74 24.73 -7.85
C HIS A 670 19.86 25.99 -7.97
N ILE A 671 19.70 26.53 -9.19
CA ILE A 671 18.74 27.59 -9.46
C ILE A 671 17.45 26.94 -10.00
N VAL A 672 16.33 27.15 -9.33
CA VAL A 672 15.03 26.61 -9.73
C VAL A 672 14.09 27.77 -10.08
N LEU A 673 13.52 27.72 -11.27
CA LEU A 673 12.49 28.64 -11.74
C LEU A 673 11.10 28.03 -11.48
N ALA A 674 10.21 28.82 -10.89
CA ALA A 674 8.81 28.41 -10.66
C ALA A 674 7.87 29.52 -11.17
N GLN A 675 6.96 29.18 -12.07
CA GLN A 675 5.96 30.10 -12.57
C GLN A 675 4.80 30.19 -11.57
N ARG A 676 4.42 31.38 -11.19
CA ARG A 676 3.32 31.64 -10.29
C ARG A 676 2.35 32.64 -10.89
N PHE A 677 1.13 32.22 -11.10
CA PHE A 677 0.05 33.04 -11.64
C PHE A 677 -0.85 33.56 -10.49
N SER A 678 -1.42 34.75 -10.70
CA SER A 678 -2.49 35.24 -9.80
C SER A 678 -3.75 34.42 -10.03
N ALA A 679 -4.36 33.89 -8.99
CA ALA A 679 -5.64 33.17 -9.04
C ALA A 679 -6.77 34.00 -9.70
N ARG A 680 -6.66 35.34 -9.67
CA ARG A 680 -7.58 36.27 -10.34
C ARG A 680 -7.43 36.30 -11.86
N ASP A 681 -6.19 36.18 -12.33
CA ASP A 681 -5.83 36.35 -13.74
C ASP A 681 -5.65 35.02 -14.47
N ALA A 682 -5.33 33.96 -13.76
CA ALA A 682 -5.22 32.61 -14.26
C ALA A 682 -5.98 31.64 -13.35
N ALA A 683 -6.74 30.74 -13.94
CA ALA A 683 -7.31 29.62 -13.18
C ALA A 683 -6.58 28.35 -13.65
N PRO A 684 -6.11 27.52 -12.73
CA PRO A 684 -5.83 26.13 -13.09
C PRO A 684 -7.12 25.57 -13.70
N GLY A 685 -7.00 24.77 -14.71
CA GLY A 685 -8.17 24.18 -15.30
C GLY A 685 -8.91 23.41 -14.22
N LYS A 686 -10.22 23.42 -14.20
CA LYS A 686 -11.05 22.54 -13.38
C LYS A 686 -11.56 21.41 -14.25
N ASP A 687 -11.66 20.24 -13.65
CA ASP A 687 -12.35 19.12 -14.24
C ASP A 687 -13.84 19.48 -14.39
N ASP A 688 -14.33 19.56 -15.63
CA ASP A 688 -15.76 19.81 -15.93
C ASP A 688 -16.55 18.48 -15.97
N GLY A 689 -16.04 17.41 -15.36
CA GLY A 689 -16.71 16.12 -15.17
C GLY A 689 -16.52 15.09 -16.29
N ASP A 690 -16.04 15.50 -17.49
CA ASP A 690 -15.80 14.60 -18.63
C ASP A 690 -14.48 14.86 -19.40
N ALA A 691 -13.64 15.77 -18.90
CA ALA A 691 -12.37 16.10 -19.52
C ALA A 691 -11.20 15.66 -18.61
N PRO A 692 -10.06 15.22 -19.19
CA PRO A 692 -8.88 14.92 -18.38
C PRO A 692 -8.45 16.14 -17.54
N PRO A 693 -7.83 15.90 -16.35
CA PRO A 693 -7.43 16.96 -15.45
C PRO A 693 -6.60 18.04 -16.16
N PRO A 694 -6.78 19.29 -15.77
CA PRO A 694 -6.14 20.41 -16.44
C PRO A 694 -4.65 20.48 -16.13
N HIS A 695 -3.86 20.36 -17.16
CA HIS A 695 -2.41 20.30 -17.04
C HIS A 695 -1.74 21.67 -17.27
N GLY A 696 -2.51 22.74 -17.30
CA GLY A 696 -2.03 24.08 -17.57
C GLY A 696 -2.95 25.18 -17.07
N TYR A 697 -2.72 26.42 -17.50
CA TYR A 697 -3.39 27.62 -17.02
C TYR A 697 -4.29 28.25 -18.09
N ARG A 698 -5.50 28.64 -17.70
CA ARG A 698 -6.40 29.46 -18.53
C ARG A 698 -6.13 30.92 -18.26
N LEU A 699 -5.50 31.61 -19.20
CA LEU A 699 -5.12 32.99 -19.06
C LEU A 699 -6.14 33.96 -19.68
N GLY A 700 -6.32 35.12 -19.04
CA GLY A 700 -6.97 36.27 -19.67
C GLY A 700 -6.11 36.89 -20.78
N ARG A 701 -6.69 37.82 -21.59
CA ARG A 701 -5.92 38.53 -22.63
C ARG A 701 -4.74 39.34 -22.08
N ARG A 702 -4.77 39.66 -20.80
CA ARG A 702 -3.65 40.28 -20.07
C ARG A 702 -3.60 39.63 -18.69
N THR A 703 -2.54 38.88 -18.44
CA THR A 703 -2.35 38.17 -17.17
C THR A 703 -1.02 38.57 -16.56
N ARG A 704 -1.03 38.92 -15.29
CA ARG A 704 0.20 39.12 -14.51
C ARG A 704 0.66 37.81 -13.92
N MET A 705 1.97 37.61 -13.91
CA MET A 705 2.60 36.45 -13.32
C MET A 705 3.96 36.80 -12.72
N THR A 706 4.44 35.98 -11.84
CA THR A 706 5.77 36.08 -11.24
C THR A 706 6.56 34.81 -11.57
N VAL A 707 7.79 34.96 -12.00
CA VAL A 707 8.77 33.85 -12.01
C VAL A 707 9.55 33.94 -10.71
N ASP A 708 9.28 33.04 -9.81
CA ASP A 708 10.07 32.88 -8.58
C ASP A 708 11.40 32.19 -8.92
N VAL A 709 12.51 32.82 -8.61
CA VAL A 709 13.86 32.32 -8.83
C VAL A 709 14.44 31.93 -7.47
N TYR A 710 14.58 30.64 -7.26
CA TYR A 710 15.17 30.07 -6.04
C TYR A 710 16.63 29.76 -6.27
N ASN A 711 17.47 30.05 -5.26
CA ASN A 711 18.86 29.64 -5.23
C ASN A 711 19.07 28.70 -4.03
N PHE A 712 19.14 27.42 -4.26
CA PHE A 712 19.41 26.41 -3.23
C PHE A 712 20.93 26.22 -2.96
N GLY A 713 21.79 26.90 -3.74
CA GLY A 713 23.23 26.83 -3.55
C GLY A 713 23.74 27.66 -2.35
N ALA A 714 24.94 27.33 -1.92
CA ALA A 714 25.60 27.97 -0.75
C ALA A 714 26.11 29.40 -0.98
N THR A 715 26.10 29.90 -2.23
CA THR A 715 26.60 31.24 -2.59
C THR A 715 25.56 32.03 -3.36
N ALA A 716 25.53 33.34 -3.16
CA ALA A 716 24.67 34.22 -3.95
C ALA A 716 25.04 34.17 -5.44
N ARG A 717 24.02 34.13 -6.32
CA ARG A 717 24.22 34.08 -7.78
C ARG A 717 23.57 35.27 -8.46
N ARG A 718 24.18 35.72 -9.55
CA ARG A 718 23.53 36.63 -10.50
C ARG A 718 22.95 35.79 -11.62
N VAL A 719 21.68 36.05 -11.89
CA VAL A 719 20.88 35.27 -12.82
C VAL A 719 20.17 36.21 -13.78
N THR A 720 20.35 36.00 -15.06
CA THR A 720 19.56 36.66 -16.10
C THR A 720 18.38 35.74 -16.46
N VAL A 721 17.15 36.19 -16.18
CA VAL A 721 15.93 35.48 -16.49
C VAL A 721 15.30 36.05 -17.75
N ALA A 722 14.97 35.23 -18.72
CA ALA A 722 14.42 35.64 -20.00
C ALA A 722 13.15 34.81 -20.33
N ALA A 723 12.11 35.49 -20.79
CA ALA A 723 10.95 34.86 -21.40
C ALA A 723 11.32 34.37 -22.82
N GLN A 724 10.97 33.13 -23.14
CA GLN A 724 11.13 32.60 -24.50
C GLN A 724 9.90 32.98 -25.35
N PRO A 725 10.06 33.14 -26.69
CA PRO A 725 8.96 33.44 -27.57
C PRO A 725 7.86 32.37 -27.50
N VAL A 726 6.63 32.75 -27.14
CA VAL A 726 5.46 31.84 -27.10
C VAL A 726 4.89 31.58 -28.47
N GLY A 727 5.00 32.59 -29.41
CA GLY A 727 4.42 32.54 -30.74
C GLY A 727 2.89 32.73 -30.75
N GLY A 728 2.30 32.68 -31.96
CA GLY A 728 0.84 32.68 -32.14
C GLY A 728 0.11 33.92 -31.59
N GLY A 729 0.76 35.11 -31.56
CA GLY A 729 0.15 36.34 -31.04
C GLY A 729 0.24 36.51 -29.52
N TRP A 730 1.06 35.76 -28.84
CA TRP A 730 1.36 35.97 -27.44
C TRP A 730 2.67 36.75 -27.25
N THR A 731 2.68 37.65 -26.28
CA THR A 731 3.88 38.41 -25.87
C THR A 731 4.05 38.35 -24.36
N VAL A 732 5.31 38.31 -23.94
CA VAL A 732 5.68 38.25 -22.50
C VAL A 732 6.73 39.32 -22.23
N ARG A 733 6.46 40.22 -21.30
CA ARG A 733 7.33 41.35 -20.99
C ARG A 733 7.35 41.64 -19.47
N THR A 734 8.47 42.11 -18.97
CA THR A 734 8.52 42.71 -17.62
C THR A 734 7.71 44.01 -17.57
N GLU A 735 7.49 44.55 -16.39
CA GLU A 735 6.83 45.87 -16.24
C GLU A 735 7.57 47.00 -16.99
N GLN A 736 8.86 46.92 -17.18
CA GLN A 736 9.67 47.85 -17.94
C GLN A 736 9.64 47.58 -19.48
N GLY A 737 8.84 46.63 -19.95
CA GLY A 737 8.72 46.26 -21.37
C GLY A 737 9.86 45.40 -21.92
N ARG A 738 10.71 44.84 -21.08
CA ARG A 738 11.85 43.99 -21.47
C ARG A 738 11.44 42.53 -21.50
N GLU A 739 12.14 41.72 -22.30
CA GLU A 739 11.96 40.25 -22.35
C GLU A 739 12.81 39.56 -21.28
N GLU A 740 13.85 40.20 -20.79
CA GLU A 740 14.78 39.67 -19.80
C GLU A 740 15.04 40.64 -18.64
N THR A 741 15.49 40.09 -17.52
CA THR A 741 15.94 40.89 -16.40
C THR A 741 17.07 40.19 -15.66
N ARG A 742 18.01 40.98 -15.10
CA ARG A 742 19.15 40.48 -14.32
C ARG A 742 18.90 40.74 -12.86
N ILE A 743 19.00 39.70 -12.04
CA ILE A 743 18.79 39.77 -10.60
C ILE A 743 19.95 39.12 -9.86
N ARG A 744 20.08 39.41 -8.55
CA ARG A 744 21.02 38.74 -7.66
C ARG A 744 20.23 37.98 -6.62
N VAL A 745 20.28 36.63 -6.67
CA VAL A 745 19.56 35.77 -5.75
C VAL A 745 20.50 35.34 -4.60
N PRO A 746 20.17 35.66 -3.34
CA PRO A 746 21.01 35.25 -2.20
C PRO A 746 21.11 33.72 -2.08
N ALA A 747 22.15 33.26 -1.38
CA ALA A 747 22.25 31.84 -1.01
C ALA A 747 21.04 31.43 -0.17
N GLY A 748 20.43 30.29 -0.49
CA GLY A 748 19.17 29.82 0.15
C GLY A 748 17.99 30.77 -0.03
N GLY A 749 18.08 31.73 -0.97
CA GLY A 749 17.08 32.79 -1.17
C GLY A 749 16.11 32.55 -2.31
N ARG A 750 15.12 33.43 -2.38
CA ARG A 750 14.12 33.53 -3.45
C ARG A 750 13.94 34.97 -3.88
N ILE A 751 13.85 35.24 -5.17
CA ILE A 751 13.50 36.55 -5.75
C ILE A 751 12.39 36.32 -6.80
N GLY A 752 11.29 37.07 -6.70
CA GLY A 752 10.24 37.09 -7.72
C GLY A 752 10.55 38.10 -8.82
N VAL A 753 10.34 37.71 -10.06
CA VAL A 753 10.44 38.60 -11.25
C VAL A 753 9.07 38.64 -11.90
N ASP A 754 8.50 39.86 -11.98
CA ASP A 754 7.14 40.05 -12.49
C ASP A 754 7.13 40.24 -14.01
N PHE A 755 6.23 39.54 -14.67
CA PHE A 755 5.96 39.60 -16.09
C PHE A 755 4.45 39.83 -16.34
N THR A 756 4.17 40.39 -17.52
CA THR A 756 2.83 40.48 -18.08
C THR A 756 2.78 39.64 -19.34
N VAL A 757 1.89 38.65 -19.37
CA VAL A 757 1.54 37.85 -20.57
C VAL A 757 0.36 38.51 -21.24
N ARG A 758 0.47 38.78 -22.56
CA ARG A 758 -0.60 39.39 -23.38
C ARG A 758 -0.89 38.51 -24.58
N ALA A 759 -2.19 38.33 -24.87
CA ALA A 759 -2.70 37.69 -26.06
C ALA A 759 -3.31 38.75 -27.00
N GLU A 760 -2.86 38.81 -28.24
CA GLU A 760 -3.44 39.62 -29.29
C GLU A 760 -4.88 39.19 -29.64
N SER A 761 -5.61 40.05 -30.36
CA SER A 761 -7.00 39.74 -30.81
C SER A 761 -7.08 38.50 -31.71
N SER A 762 -6.01 38.21 -32.44
CA SER A 762 -5.86 37.04 -33.33
C SER A 762 -5.75 35.68 -32.59
N VAL A 763 -5.43 35.69 -31.29
CA VAL A 763 -5.25 34.47 -30.50
C VAL A 763 -6.60 33.76 -30.33
N ARG A 764 -6.67 32.52 -30.81
CA ARG A 764 -7.84 31.66 -30.65
C ARG A 764 -7.91 31.04 -29.26
N ARG A 765 -9.13 30.89 -28.74
CA ARG A 765 -9.40 30.21 -27.46
C ARG A 765 -9.08 28.72 -27.58
N ARG A 766 -8.71 28.11 -26.42
CA ARG A 766 -8.48 26.66 -26.28
C ARG A 766 -7.40 26.09 -27.19
N ILE A 767 -6.45 26.90 -27.65
CA ILE A 767 -5.23 26.41 -28.30
C ILE A 767 -4.10 26.50 -27.31
N ASP A 768 -3.58 25.33 -26.92
CA ASP A 768 -2.47 25.25 -25.97
C ASP A 768 -1.18 25.80 -26.55
N ARG A 769 -0.43 26.49 -25.70
CA ARG A 769 0.89 27.05 -25.98
C ARG A 769 1.81 26.77 -24.82
N ARG A 770 3.09 26.63 -25.08
CA ARG A 770 4.13 26.54 -24.06
C ARG A 770 4.62 27.94 -23.71
N LEU A 771 4.51 28.30 -22.43
CA LEU A 771 5.12 29.51 -21.85
C LEU A 771 6.39 29.09 -21.15
N ALA A 772 7.54 29.45 -21.71
CA ALA A 772 8.82 29.02 -21.21
C ALA A 772 9.66 30.21 -20.72
N PHE A 773 10.36 29.99 -19.61
CA PHE A 773 11.39 30.90 -19.09
C PHE A 773 12.71 30.14 -19.01
N GLY A 774 13.74 30.73 -19.61
CA GLY A 774 15.12 30.31 -19.42
C GLY A 774 15.84 31.24 -18.46
N ALA A 775 16.94 30.77 -17.93
CA ALA A 775 17.85 31.65 -17.20
C ALA A 775 19.29 31.23 -17.41
N MET A 776 20.20 32.20 -17.14
CA MET A 776 21.63 32.02 -17.33
C MET A 776 22.40 32.66 -16.17
N LEU A 777 23.42 31.97 -15.69
CA LEU A 777 24.37 32.54 -14.72
C LEU A 777 25.39 33.45 -15.41
N ASP A 778 26.13 34.25 -14.65
CA ASP A 778 27.18 35.14 -15.17
C ASP A 778 28.33 34.38 -15.87
N ASP A 779 28.54 33.12 -15.55
CA ASP A 779 29.52 32.24 -16.18
C ASP A 779 29.00 31.54 -17.46
N HIS A 780 27.85 32.00 -17.96
CA HIS A 780 27.13 31.45 -19.12
C HIS A 780 26.59 30.01 -18.93
N SER A 781 26.54 29.52 -17.69
CA SER A 781 25.88 28.24 -17.41
C SER A 781 24.36 28.38 -17.52
N GLU A 782 23.71 27.50 -18.29
CA GLU A 782 22.26 27.48 -18.50
C GLU A 782 21.57 26.87 -17.29
N VAL A 783 20.55 27.54 -16.78
CA VAL A 783 19.62 27.06 -15.74
C VAL A 783 18.54 26.23 -16.41
N PRO A 784 18.17 25.06 -15.85
CA PRO A 784 17.05 24.27 -16.37
C PRO A 784 15.75 25.08 -16.47
N ALA A 785 15.15 25.08 -17.65
CA ALA A 785 14.00 25.93 -17.97
C ALA A 785 12.77 25.65 -17.09
N SER A 786 11.86 26.64 -16.99
CA SER A 786 10.51 26.48 -16.50
C SER A 786 9.52 26.61 -17.65
N VAL A 787 8.72 25.57 -17.87
CA VAL A 787 7.78 25.46 -19.00
C VAL A 787 6.38 25.17 -18.48
N ALA A 788 5.44 26.07 -18.69
CA ALA A 788 4.02 25.89 -18.38
C ALA A 788 3.18 25.75 -19.65
N LEU A 789 2.07 25.04 -19.56
CA LEU A 789 1.06 24.98 -20.60
C LEU A 789 0.03 26.08 -20.36
N ILE A 790 -0.27 26.89 -21.37
CA ILE A 790 -1.22 27.99 -21.29
C ILE A 790 -2.21 27.97 -22.45
N HIS A 791 -3.43 28.44 -22.21
CA HIS A 791 -4.38 28.77 -23.26
C HIS A 791 -5.23 30.00 -22.91
N LEU A 792 -5.84 30.62 -23.91
CA LEU A 792 -6.72 31.76 -23.72
C LEU A 792 -8.10 31.32 -23.23
N ARG A 793 -8.64 32.00 -22.20
CA ARG A 793 -10.02 31.83 -21.72
C ARG A 793 -11.06 31.99 -22.81
#